data_42a497e031244c812bfa30e74713a979
#
_entry.id   42a497e031244c812bfa30e74713a979
#
_cell.length_a   1.000
_cell.length_b   1.000
_cell.length_c   1.000
_cell.angle_alpha   90.00
_cell.angle_beta   90.00
_cell.angle_gamma   90.00
#
_symmetry.space_group_name_H-M   'P 1'
#
loop_
_entity.id
_entity.type
_entity.pdbx_description
1 polymer ?
#
loop_
_entity_poly.entity_id
_entity_poly.type
_entity_poly.pdbx_seq_one_letter_code
_entity_poly.pdbx_strand_id
1 'polypeptide(L)'
;MAAGKKYPEQVCIEEEKNEKYMEGNYDGDADQQYKQERADKRRSIQMEEDIRASQEAVYEKETERLSYEQNFYDALGRITKKTDREGLITEYTYTEDGKIQSILYNDGRRAELEYTPLRQLAVVKDWLGEIRIERDSKGDPLSITDHKGRTVRYEWGSMGQRQGMIYPDGTRISWKRDSLLRPIHLIRIAEGKEPLWIEYKYDKQGHLSEKKSSGGYITKWEYNENGLLDELAHKDASGILERFYYTYDSMGNRTVIVKERRGLPEESGSYRYSYDALQRLTDVEKDGNILRSYQYDSFGNRTEMVDHVNGVHCMSIYDSLNRLQEQELWEEGDGSGNIIHKSYTYDRRGNLTGEYQEGELLHGYTFDSMNRLQKAWNNQGKETEYIYNALGQRTEKYSGEETEDYLLDLTKSYNNLLGLKKGRVESKFYYDSGVTAMEEAGKMVQYVLSDELGSPLRIVYRNGHGDTYGYDEFGKDLFISGSNQDVKNKYTRQGQRQPFGYTGYRYDDTGETYFAQAREYRPDIGRFTAEDVIKGSVIRPEKFNQYKYCLNNPFKYVDLNGMEEEYTAVIYLLNEGTGTGETDNGPLGKGGAFGQGHAALLLVKGDGTGDFFSYAGAAKINAVLDGSEGYLSVHTDQDGNMIDVNVDEFLESGELLTDRVELDENGEHENLYDHYSHGIYMPITNEMGMAMYDKAMEIRNNPEKYQLINHNCNQVTQLILEAGGRNFAPANFDWLDTRPNNVYRNMTEWIFENKPKGWRYGRLNMLRLGAFYDEK
;
A
#
# COMPACT_ATOMS: atom_id res chain seq x y z
N MET A 1 30.22 21.39 20.27
CA MET A 1 31.62 21.10 20.70
C MET A 1 31.95 19.69 20.26
N ALA A 2 32.89 19.57 19.37
CA ALA A 2 33.28 18.34 18.73
C ALA A 2 34.02 17.39 19.69
N ALA A 3 33.69 16.12 19.65
CA ALA A 3 34.55 15.06 20.14
C ALA A 3 34.79 14.10 18.98
N GLY A 4 35.92 14.32 18.28
CA GLY A 4 36.40 13.42 17.23
C GLY A 4 36.79 12.07 17.83
N LYS A 5 36.29 10.99 17.25
CA LYS A 5 36.85 9.63 17.40
C LYS A 5 37.72 9.34 16.20
N LYS A 6 39.03 9.25 16.44
CA LYS A 6 40.00 8.70 15.50
C LYS A 6 39.82 7.17 15.44
N TYR A 7 39.74 6.66 14.22
CA TYR A 7 39.94 5.27 13.83
C TYR A 7 40.55 5.26 12.41
N PRO A 8 41.30 4.30 11.98
CA PRO A 8 42.12 3.30 12.62
C PRO A 8 43.52 3.16 11.96
N GLU A 9 44.55 3.55 12.62
CA GLU A 9 45.93 3.14 12.25
C GLU A 9 46.36 1.79 12.84
N GLN A 10 45.50 1.15 13.67
CA GLN A 10 45.90 -0.10 14.35
C GLN A 10 45.65 -1.40 13.59
N VAL A 11 44.77 -1.42 12.58
CA VAL A 11 44.50 -2.66 11.81
C VAL A 11 45.58 -2.97 10.79
N CYS A 12 46.25 -1.95 10.22
CA CYS A 12 47.36 -2.19 9.29
C CYS A 12 48.66 -2.71 9.91
N ILE A 13 48.88 -2.52 11.22
CA ILE A 13 50.15 -2.90 11.88
C ILE A 13 50.14 -4.37 12.33
N GLU A 14 48.98 -5.00 12.54
CA GLU A 14 48.92 -6.43 12.85
C GLU A 14 49.03 -7.33 11.61
N GLU A 15 48.63 -6.87 10.43
CA GLU A 15 48.79 -7.62 9.18
C GLU A 15 50.25 -7.65 8.72
N GLU A 16 51.02 -6.58 8.87
CA GLU A 16 52.47 -6.57 8.51
C GLU A 16 53.34 -7.46 9.40
N LYS A 17 52.90 -7.81 10.61
CA LYS A 17 53.61 -8.73 11.51
C LYS A 17 53.43 -10.19 11.16
N ASN A 18 52.36 -10.56 10.47
CA ASN A 18 52.11 -11.94 10.04
C ASN A 18 52.79 -12.29 8.72
N GLU A 19 53.20 -11.33 7.89
CA GLU A 19 53.88 -11.59 6.63
C GLU A 19 55.30 -12.18 6.80
N LYS A 20 55.93 -12.02 7.95
CA LYS A 20 57.32 -12.49 8.20
C LYS A 20 57.44 -13.96 8.60
N TYR A 21 56.33 -14.68 8.77
CA TYR A 21 56.36 -16.09 9.26
C TYR A 21 55.95 -17.14 8.20
N MET A 22 55.63 -16.75 6.95
CA MET A 22 55.13 -17.68 5.92
C MET A 22 56.00 -17.70 4.64
N GLU A 23 57.34 -17.54 4.76
CA GLU A 23 58.26 -17.88 3.65
C GLU A 23 58.69 -19.36 3.76
N GLY A 24 57.91 -20.24 3.15
CA GLY A 24 58.24 -21.65 3.04
C GLY A 24 57.28 -22.38 2.08
N ASN A 25 57.75 -22.54 0.83
CA ASN A 25 57.26 -23.47 -0.19
C ASN A 25 55.74 -23.50 -0.44
N TYR A 26 55.25 -22.64 -1.33
CA TYR A 26 53.98 -22.81 -1.99
C TYR A 26 54.13 -22.78 -3.52
N ASP A 27 53.30 -23.58 -4.17
CA ASP A 27 53.18 -23.76 -5.62
C ASP A 27 52.83 -22.41 -6.30
N GLY A 28 53.47 -22.07 -7.42
CA GLY A 28 53.40 -20.73 -8.03
C GLY A 28 52.00 -20.26 -8.47
N ASP A 29 51.05 -21.17 -8.68
CA ASP A 29 49.69 -20.85 -9.09
C ASP A 29 48.85 -20.35 -7.91
N ALA A 30 49.03 -20.88 -6.70
CA ALA A 30 48.32 -20.45 -5.49
C ALA A 30 48.74 -19.04 -5.04
N ASP A 31 49.99 -18.66 -5.26
CA ASP A 31 50.51 -17.31 -4.95
C ASP A 31 49.96 -16.24 -5.92
N GLN A 32 49.76 -16.60 -7.19
CA GLN A 32 49.12 -15.70 -8.15
C GLN A 32 47.64 -15.49 -7.85
N GLN A 33 46.90 -16.54 -7.51
CA GLN A 33 45.50 -16.44 -7.16
C GLN A 33 45.29 -15.62 -5.88
N TYR A 34 46.11 -15.82 -4.84
CA TYR A 34 46.09 -15.04 -3.60
C TYR A 34 46.41 -13.55 -3.84
N LYS A 35 47.37 -13.24 -4.71
CA LYS A 35 47.72 -11.87 -5.09
C LYS A 35 46.58 -11.20 -5.89
N GLN A 36 45.90 -11.96 -6.73
CA GLN A 36 44.75 -11.47 -7.48
C GLN A 36 43.56 -11.17 -6.55
N GLU A 37 43.19 -12.09 -5.67
CA GLU A 37 42.13 -11.89 -4.68
C GLU A 37 42.41 -10.68 -3.75
N ARG A 38 43.68 -10.48 -3.38
CA ARG A 38 44.10 -9.34 -2.56
C ARG A 38 44.06 -8.01 -3.34
N ALA A 39 44.39 -8.05 -4.63
CA ALA A 39 44.27 -6.88 -5.52
C ALA A 39 42.79 -6.49 -5.75
N ASP A 40 41.93 -7.48 -5.94
CA ASP A 40 40.49 -7.29 -6.13
C ASP A 40 39.81 -6.78 -4.85
N LYS A 41 40.22 -7.30 -3.69
CA LYS A 41 39.76 -6.77 -2.39
C LYS A 41 40.20 -5.32 -2.12
N ARG A 42 41.44 -4.96 -2.51
CA ARG A 42 41.94 -3.57 -2.45
C ARG A 42 41.20 -2.65 -3.41
N ARG A 43 40.88 -3.11 -4.63
CA ARG A 43 40.04 -2.36 -5.58
C ARG A 43 38.62 -2.14 -5.05
N SER A 44 38.03 -3.15 -4.45
CA SER A 44 36.70 -3.05 -3.83
C SER A 44 36.68 -2.01 -2.70
N ILE A 45 37.71 -2.04 -1.81
CA ILE A 45 37.82 -1.06 -0.72
C ILE A 45 38.05 0.35 -1.27
N GLN A 46 38.93 0.51 -2.28
CA GLN A 46 39.16 1.82 -2.90
C GLN A 46 37.91 2.36 -3.58
N MET A 47 37.12 1.50 -4.23
CA MET A 47 35.88 1.84 -4.87
C MET A 47 34.81 2.26 -3.82
N GLU A 48 34.75 1.59 -2.66
CA GLU A 48 33.87 1.99 -1.55
C GLU A 48 34.28 3.36 -0.98
N GLU A 49 35.59 3.65 -0.86
CA GLU A 49 36.08 4.95 -0.40
C GLU A 49 35.81 6.06 -1.43
N ASP A 50 35.93 5.80 -2.71
CA ASP A 50 35.66 6.75 -3.80
C ASP A 50 34.16 7.02 -3.91
N ILE A 51 33.31 6.00 -3.75
CA ILE A 51 31.85 6.13 -3.69
C ILE A 51 31.46 6.98 -2.46
N ARG A 52 32.04 6.71 -1.30
CA ARG A 52 31.78 7.47 -0.07
C ARG A 52 32.21 8.93 -0.19
N ALA A 53 33.37 9.19 -0.76
CA ALA A 53 33.85 10.55 -1.03
C ALA A 53 32.97 11.30 -2.04
N SER A 54 32.47 10.59 -3.07
CA SER A 54 31.52 11.14 -4.04
C SER A 54 30.17 11.46 -3.37
N GLN A 55 29.68 10.60 -2.50
CA GLN A 55 28.44 10.81 -1.74
C GLN A 55 28.57 11.98 -0.76
N GLU A 56 29.71 12.15 -0.07
CA GLU A 56 29.95 13.29 0.82
C GLU A 56 30.04 14.62 0.04
N ALA A 57 30.67 14.63 -1.14
CA ALA A 57 30.76 15.82 -1.99
C ALA A 57 29.42 16.21 -2.61
N VAL A 58 28.55 15.24 -2.92
CA VAL A 58 27.16 15.47 -3.38
C VAL A 58 26.30 15.98 -2.22
N TYR A 59 26.45 15.43 -1.02
CA TYR A 59 25.73 15.86 0.18
C TYR A 59 26.04 17.33 0.54
N GLU A 60 27.28 17.78 0.48
CA GLU A 60 27.64 19.19 0.71
C GLU A 60 27.04 20.14 -0.35
N LYS A 61 26.93 19.70 -1.60
CA LYS A 61 26.36 20.49 -2.70
C LYS A 61 24.83 20.54 -2.68
N GLU A 62 24.17 19.49 -2.20
CA GLU A 62 22.71 19.40 -2.15
C GLU A 62 22.11 20.08 -0.92
N THR A 63 22.81 20.12 0.22
CA THR A 63 22.36 20.86 1.42
C THR A 63 22.21 22.36 1.17
N GLU A 64 22.95 22.94 0.24
CA GLU A 64 22.77 24.34 -0.21
C GLU A 64 21.54 24.54 -1.13
N ARG A 65 20.91 23.46 -1.65
CA ARG A 65 19.82 23.50 -2.64
C ARG A 65 18.46 23.02 -2.15
N LEU A 66 18.33 22.58 -0.92
CA LEU A 66 17.04 22.12 -0.39
C LEU A 66 16.07 23.31 -0.24
N SER A 67 15.16 23.42 -1.21
CA SER A 67 13.97 24.25 -1.05
C SER A 67 13.04 23.53 -0.06
N TYR A 68 12.55 24.25 0.93
CA TYR A 68 11.65 23.71 1.94
C TYR A 68 10.19 23.91 1.49
N GLU A 69 9.32 22.94 1.81
CA GLU A 69 7.90 23.18 1.78
C GLU A 69 7.51 24.19 2.86
N GLN A 70 6.63 25.12 2.54
CA GLN A 70 6.13 26.12 3.48
C GLN A 70 4.61 26.05 3.54
N ASN A 71 4.08 25.91 4.74
CA ASN A 71 2.67 25.93 5.01
C ASN A 71 2.30 27.17 5.82
N PHE A 72 1.25 27.87 5.41
CA PHE A 72 0.68 29.01 6.11
C PHE A 72 -0.71 28.60 6.64
N TYR A 73 -1.00 29.02 7.87
CA TYR A 73 -2.17 28.58 8.58
C TYR A 73 -3.07 29.76 8.97
N ASP A 74 -4.36 29.53 9.07
CA ASP A 74 -5.30 30.46 9.70
C ASP A 74 -5.26 30.33 11.24
N ALA A 75 -6.10 31.14 11.92
CA ALA A 75 -6.20 31.15 13.38
C ALA A 75 -6.74 29.81 13.99
N LEU A 76 -7.35 28.96 13.16
CA LEU A 76 -7.84 27.64 13.55
C LEU A 76 -6.84 26.49 13.22
N GLY A 77 -5.66 26.85 12.75
CA GLY A 77 -4.59 25.88 12.41
C GLY A 77 -4.80 25.16 11.05
N ARG A 78 -5.69 25.66 10.18
CA ARG A 78 -5.93 25.08 8.85
C ARG A 78 -4.98 25.71 7.82
N ILE A 79 -4.46 24.90 6.89
CA ILE A 79 -3.54 25.37 5.84
C ILE A 79 -4.31 26.27 4.87
N THR A 80 -3.97 27.56 4.79
CA THR A 80 -4.53 28.49 3.81
C THR A 80 -3.70 28.63 2.55
N LYS A 81 -2.40 28.33 2.65
CA LYS A 81 -1.46 28.39 1.54
C LYS A 81 -0.34 27.38 1.76
N LYS A 82 0.00 26.64 0.73
CA LYS A 82 1.16 25.76 0.66
C LYS A 82 2.08 26.22 -0.47
N THR A 83 3.37 26.29 -0.21
CA THR A 83 4.40 26.47 -1.24
C THR A 83 5.24 25.20 -1.26
N ASP A 84 5.31 24.52 -2.40
CA ASP A 84 6.07 23.28 -2.55
C ASP A 84 7.57 23.56 -2.81
N ARG A 85 8.36 22.51 -2.94
CA ARG A 85 9.82 22.61 -3.18
C ARG A 85 10.19 23.19 -4.56
N GLU A 86 9.28 23.22 -5.53
CA GLU A 86 9.43 23.94 -6.81
C GLU A 86 9.05 25.42 -6.69
N GLY A 87 8.50 25.85 -5.55
CA GLY A 87 7.97 27.19 -5.35
C GLY A 87 6.55 27.35 -5.88
N LEU A 88 5.88 26.28 -6.28
CA LEU A 88 4.50 26.33 -6.74
C LEU A 88 3.56 26.53 -5.55
N ILE A 89 2.59 27.42 -5.73
CA ILE A 89 1.68 27.84 -4.67
C ILE A 89 0.33 27.14 -4.86
N THR A 90 -0.21 26.61 -3.77
CA THR A 90 -1.60 26.14 -3.67
C THR A 90 -2.28 26.88 -2.54
N GLU A 91 -3.43 27.51 -2.81
CA GLU A 91 -4.22 28.27 -1.83
C GLU A 91 -5.54 27.55 -1.54
N TYR A 92 -5.96 27.58 -0.27
CA TYR A 92 -7.15 26.90 0.20
C TYR A 92 -8.10 27.88 0.88
N THR A 93 -9.40 27.74 0.63
CA THR A 93 -10.45 28.38 1.42
C THR A 93 -11.34 27.33 2.07
N TYR A 94 -11.99 27.71 3.15
CA TYR A 94 -12.78 26.78 3.96
C TYR A 94 -14.20 27.30 4.18
N THR A 95 -15.13 26.38 4.29
CA THR A 95 -16.47 26.66 4.79
C THR A 95 -16.42 27.03 6.28
N GLU A 96 -17.50 27.61 6.83
CA GLU A 96 -17.59 27.96 8.25
C GLU A 96 -17.37 26.74 9.17
N ASP A 97 -17.78 25.55 8.74
CA ASP A 97 -17.65 24.29 9.45
C ASP A 97 -16.30 23.56 9.19
N GLY A 98 -15.34 24.21 8.51
CA GLY A 98 -13.96 23.74 8.37
C GLY A 98 -13.67 22.78 7.22
N LYS A 99 -14.59 22.56 6.28
CA LYS A 99 -14.34 21.78 5.06
C LYS A 99 -13.66 22.66 4.00
N ILE A 100 -12.83 22.06 3.14
CA ILE A 100 -12.23 22.79 2.01
C ILE A 100 -13.37 23.24 1.08
N GLN A 101 -13.46 24.54 0.84
CA GLN A 101 -14.45 25.16 -0.06
C GLN A 101 -13.86 25.38 -1.45
N SER A 102 -12.60 25.84 -1.53
CA SER A 102 -11.92 25.96 -2.81
C SER A 102 -10.44 25.70 -2.70
N ILE A 103 -9.86 25.28 -3.82
CA ILE A 103 -8.42 25.08 -4.01
C ILE A 103 -8.04 25.87 -5.26
N LEU A 104 -7.01 26.75 -5.15
CA LEU A 104 -6.43 27.47 -6.28
C LEU A 104 -4.98 27.03 -6.46
N TYR A 105 -4.66 26.49 -7.62
CA TYR A 105 -3.32 26.03 -7.97
C TYR A 105 -2.50 27.14 -8.66
N ASN A 106 -1.17 27.01 -8.62
CA ASN A 106 -0.22 27.98 -9.18
C ASN A 106 -0.44 28.28 -10.68
N ASP A 107 -0.92 27.31 -11.44
CA ASP A 107 -1.22 27.43 -12.88
C ASP A 107 -2.57 28.09 -13.17
N GLY A 108 -3.28 28.56 -12.14
CA GLY A 108 -4.57 29.22 -12.24
C GLY A 108 -5.77 28.26 -12.27
N ARG A 109 -5.54 26.95 -12.30
CA ARG A 109 -6.64 25.96 -12.15
C ARG A 109 -7.28 26.13 -10.78
N ARG A 110 -8.62 26.06 -10.74
CA ARG A 110 -9.40 26.19 -9.52
C ARG A 110 -10.39 25.03 -9.38
N ALA A 111 -10.53 24.55 -8.17
CA ALA A 111 -11.59 23.64 -7.76
C ALA A 111 -12.48 24.29 -6.71
N GLU A 112 -13.79 24.05 -6.80
CA GLU A 112 -14.79 24.46 -5.81
C GLU A 112 -15.56 23.23 -5.35
N LEU A 113 -15.72 23.10 -4.03
CA LEU A 113 -16.34 21.93 -3.40
C LEU A 113 -17.58 22.36 -2.61
N GLU A 114 -18.71 21.68 -2.87
CA GLU A 114 -19.97 21.89 -2.15
C GLU A 114 -20.32 20.62 -1.38
N TYR A 115 -20.93 20.79 -0.22
CA TYR A 115 -21.24 19.70 0.70
C TYR A 115 -22.73 19.61 1.00
N THR A 116 -23.21 18.41 1.31
CA THR A 116 -24.56 18.20 1.84
C THR A 116 -24.67 18.75 3.26
N PRO A 117 -25.90 18.91 3.79
CA PRO A 117 -26.10 19.24 5.22
C PRO A 117 -25.45 18.24 6.19
N LEU A 118 -25.22 16.99 5.76
CA LEU A 118 -24.49 15.95 6.50
C LEU A 118 -22.97 16.06 6.32
N ARG A 119 -22.45 17.18 5.79
CA ARG A 119 -21.02 17.47 5.60
C ARG A 119 -20.30 16.52 4.64
N GLN A 120 -21.03 15.86 3.73
CA GLN A 120 -20.48 14.97 2.72
C GLN A 120 -20.36 15.70 1.38
N LEU A 121 -19.30 15.42 0.62
CA LEU A 121 -19.06 16.01 -0.68
C LEU A 121 -20.24 15.73 -1.63
N ALA A 122 -20.80 16.78 -2.22
CA ALA A 122 -21.96 16.73 -3.12
C ALA A 122 -21.60 17.18 -4.55
N VAL A 123 -20.81 18.24 -4.68
CA VAL A 123 -20.42 18.80 -5.99
C VAL A 123 -18.95 19.17 -5.97
N VAL A 124 -18.25 18.86 -7.06
CA VAL A 124 -16.92 19.38 -7.37
C VAL A 124 -16.99 20.09 -8.71
N LYS A 125 -16.65 21.37 -8.74
CA LYS A 125 -16.52 22.16 -9.97
C LYS A 125 -15.05 22.41 -10.19
N ASP A 126 -14.54 22.03 -11.35
CA ASP A 126 -13.14 22.23 -11.71
C ASP A 126 -12.99 22.65 -13.19
N TRP A 127 -11.75 22.67 -13.69
CA TRP A 127 -11.40 23.05 -15.07
C TRP A 127 -11.93 22.10 -16.14
N LEU A 128 -12.38 20.89 -15.79
CA LEU A 128 -13.00 19.94 -16.71
C LEU A 128 -14.53 20.07 -16.73
N GLY A 129 -15.12 20.62 -15.68
CA GLY A 129 -16.57 20.75 -15.54
C GLY A 129 -17.04 20.45 -14.12
N GLU A 130 -18.20 19.81 -14.01
CA GLU A 130 -18.84 19.54 -12.74
C GLU A 130 -18.99 18.02 -12.51
N ILE A 131 -18.60 17.56 -11.32
CA ILE A 131 -18.89 16.22 -10.79
C ILE A 131 -19.99 16.40 -9.75
N ARG A 132 -21.08 15.64 -9.87
CA ARG A 132 -22.20 15.69 -8.94
C ARG A 132 -22.44 14.34 -8.30
N ILE A 133 -22.56 14.31 -6.96
CA ILE A 133 -22.77 13.11 -6.16
C ILE A 133 -24.13 13.24 -5.47
N GLU A 134 -25.09 12.45 -5.87
CA GLU A 134 -26.37 12.32 -5.17
C GLU A 134 -26.31 11.20 -4.14
N ARG A 135 -26.87 11.42 -2.96
CA ARG A 135 -26.82 10.47 -1.85
C ARG A 135 -28.20 10.21 -1.28
N ASP A 136 -28.35 9.05 -0.66
CA ASP A 136 -29.55 8.75 0.13
C ASP A 136 -29.48 9.41 1.53
N SER A 137 -30.51 9.19 2.34
CA SER A 137 -30.59 9.72 3.70
C SER A 137 -29.57 9.12 4.67
N LYS A 138 -28.90 8.01 4.31
CA LYS A 138 -27.82 7.37 5.08
C LYS A 138 -26.44 7.87 4.65
N GLY A 139 -26.37 8.66 3.56
CA GLY A 139 -25.14 9.15 2.98
C GLY A 139 -24.52 8.23 1.92
N ASP A 140 -25.14 7.11 1.56
CA ASP A 140 -24.67 6.23 0.50
C ASP A 140 -24.87 6.90 -0.88
N PRO A 141 -23.89 6.88 -1.81
CA PRO A 141 -24.03 7.47 -3.14
C PRO A 141 -25.13 6.74 -3.96
N LEU A 142 -26.15 7.44 -4.39
CA LEU A 142 -27.17 6.92 -5.32
C LEU A 142 -26.73 7.06 -6.77
N SER A 143 -26.09 8.17 -7.09
CA SER A 143 -25.55 8.43 -8.42
C SER A 143 -24.32 9.32 -8.35
N ILE A 144 -23.43 9.12 -9.31
CA ILE A 144 -22.30 10.02 -9.59
C ILE A 144 -22.32 10.37 -11.05
N THR A 145 -22.45 11.66 -11.34
CA THR A 145 -22.36 12.21 -12.70
C THR A 145 -21.01 12.88 -12.85
N ASP A 146 -20.22 12.44 -13.83
CA ASP A 146 -18.91 13.01 -14.11
C ASP A 146 -18.99 14.32 -14.93
N HIS A 147 -17.85 14.98 -15.14
CA HIS A 147 -17.72 16.24 -15.89
C HIS A 147 -18.19 16.17 -17.36
N LYS A 148 -18.36 14.96 -17.92
CA LYS A 148 -18.92 14.73 -19.26
C LYS A 148 -20.43 14.44 -19.25
N GLY A 149 -21.07 14.49 -18.09
CA GLY A 149 -22.49 14.21 -17.91
C GLY A 149 -22.84 12.72 -17.92
N ARG A 150 -21.85 11.83 -17.80
CA ARG A 150 -22.08 10.38 -17.71
C ARG A 150 -22.42 10.02 -16.28
N THR A 151 -23.56 9.36 -16.08
CA THR A 151 -24.05 9.02 -14.75
C THR A 151 -23.92 7.53 -14.48
N VAL A 152 -23.18 7.17 -13.45
CA VAL A 152 -23.18 5.83 -12.84
C VAL A 152 -24.14 5.85 -11.65
N ARG A 153 -25.07 4.88 -11.59
CA ARG A 153 -26.01 4.75 -10.45
C ARG A 153 -25.69 3.55 -9.62
N TYR A 154 -26.00 3.63 -8.33
CA TYR A 154 -25.67 2.59 -7.36
C TYR A 154 -26.92 2.17 -6.59
N GLU A 155 -27.01 0.91 -6.27
CA GLU A 155 -28.07 0.32 -5.48
C GLU A 155 -27.47 -0.31 -4.23
N TRP A 156 -28.03 0.06 -3.08
CA TRP A 156 -27.52 -0.38 -1.78
C TRP A 156 -28.55 -1.24 -1.07
N GLY A 157 -28.08 -2.23 -0.32
CA GLY A 157 -28.91 -3.02 0.57
C GLY A 157 -29.15 -2.31 1.91
N SER A 158 -30.02 -2.90 2.71
CA SER A 158 -30.40 -2.33 4.03
C SER A 158 -29.19 -2.18 4.98
N MET A 159 -28.18 -3.03 4.84
CA MET A 159 -26.94 -3.03 5.63
C MET A 159 -25.81 -2.24 4.94
N GLY A 160 -26.13 -1.39 3.96
CA GLY A 160 -25.16 -0.55 3.24
C GLY A 160 -24.22 -1.29 2.29
N GLN A 161 -24.45 -2.57 2.01
CA GLN A 161 -23.69 -3.30 1.00
C GLN A 161 -24.16 -2.91 -0.40
N ARG A 162 -23.23 -2.80 -1.36
CA ARG A 162 -23.58 -2.58 -2.78
C ARG A 162 -24.30 -3.81 -3.32
N GLN A 163 -25.52 -3.62 -3.83
CA GLN A 163 -26.34 -4.65 -4.47
C GLN A 163 -26.34 -4.52 -5.99
N GLY A 164 -26.20 -3.31 -6.51
CA GLY A 164 -26.21 -3.03 -7.93
C GLY A 164 -25.42 -1.81 -8.33
N MET A 165 -25.08 -1.77 -9.60
CA MET A 165 -24.46 -0.63 -10.28
C MET A 165 -24.99 -0.58 -11.72
N ILE A 166 -25.34 0.62 -12.18
CA ILE A 166 -25.89 0.85 -13.53
C ILE A 166 -24.96 1.83 -14.25
N TYR A 167 -24.40 1.37 -15.34
CA TYR A 167 -23.54 2.16 -16.24
C TYR A 167 -24.37 3.20 -17.02
N PRO A 168 -23.77 4.24 -17.60
CA PRO A 168 -24.47 5.28 -18.32
C PRO A 168 -25.32 4.78 -19.50
N ASP A 169 -24.97 3.66 -20.11
CA ASP A 169 -25.71 3.04 -21.22
C ASP A 169 -26.83 2.09 -20.76
N GLY A 170 -27.08 2.00 -19.45
CA GLY A 170 -28.11 1.12 -18.87
C GLY A 170 -27.61 -0.32 -18.58
N THR A 171 -26.36 -0.67 -18.89
CA THR A 171 -25.77 -1.95 -18.46
C THR A 171 -25.81 -2.04 -16.95
N ARG A 172 -26.43 -3.08 -16.40
CA ARG A 172 -26.57 -3.28 -14.96
C ARG A 172 -25.69 -4.43 -14.48
N ILE A 173 -24.97 -4.22 -13.40
CA ILE A 173 -24.31 -5.23 -12.60
C ILE A 173 -25.10 -5.41 -11.30
N SER A 174 -25.31 -6.65 -10.88
CA SER A 174 -25.97 -6.97 -9.62
C SER A 174 -25.17 -8.04 -8.88
N TRP A 175 -25.11 -7.88 -7.55
CA TRP A 175 -24.48 -8.83 -6.65
C TRP A 175 -25.54 -9.47 -5.76
N LYS A 176 -25.66 -10.80 -5.86
CA LYS A 176 -26.39 -11.59 -4.87
C LYS A 176 -25.42 -12.01 -3.78
N ARG A 177 -25.86 -11.95 -2.53
CA ARG A 177 -25.03 -12.24 -1.35
C ARG A 177 -25.64 -13.31 -0.48
N ASP A 178 -24.80 -14.02 0.28
CA ASP A 178 -25.23 -14.92 1.35
C ASP A 178 -25.59 -14.17 2.64
N SER A 179 -25.92 -14.91 3.69
CA SER A 179 -26.26 -14.33 5.01
C SER A 179 -25.08 -13.60 5.69
N LEU A 180 -23.83 -13.90 5.31
CA LEU A 180 -22.62 -13.22 5.76
C LEU A 180 -22.25 -12.03 4.85
N LEU A 181 -23.15 -11.60 3.96
CA LEU A 181 -22.97 -10.53 2.98
C LEU A 181 -21.86 -10.79 1.95
N ARG A 182 -21.32 -12.01 1.84
CA ARG A 182 -20.32 -12.36 0.83
C ARG A 182 -21.00 -12.51 -0.53
N PRO A 183 -20.41 -12.02 -1.65
CA PRO A 183 -20.99 -12.18 -2.97
C PRO A 183 -21.02 -13.68 -3.36
N ILE A 184 -22.20 -14.22 -3.70
CA ILE A 184 -22.36 -15.57 -4.23
C ILE A 184 -22.65 -15.59 -5.73
N HIS A 185 -23.18 -14.47 -6.27
CA HIS A 185 -23.33 -14.26 -7.70
C HIS A 185 -23.06 -12.81 -8.08
N LEU A 186 -22.38 -12.62 -9.19
CA LEU A 186 -22.33 -11.36 -9.96
C LEU A 186 -23.04 -11.61 -11.27
N ILE A 187 -23.96 -10.73 -11.65
CA ILE A 187 -24.71 -10.83 -12.90
C ILE A 187 -24.67 -9.51 -13.64
N ARG A 188 -24.22 -9.53 -14.91
CA ARG A 188 -24.33 -8.41 -15.84
C ARG A 188 -25.52 -8.62 -16.76
N ILE A 189 -26.40 -7.62 -16.83
CA ILE A 189 -27.56 -7.54 -17.70
C ILE A 189 -27.38 -6.32 -18.60
N ALA A 190 -27.51 -6.51 -19.92
CA ALA A 190 -27.49 -5.44 -20.91
C ALA A 190 -28.51 -5.76 -22.01
N GLU A 191 -29.15 -4.72 -22.56
CA GLU A 191 -30.15 -4.89 -23.60
C GLU A 191 -29.58 -5.61 -24.82
N GLY A 192 -30.30 -6.60 -25.34
CA GLY A 192 -29.91 -7.37 -26.52
C GLY A 192 -28.71 -8.28 -26.37
N LYS A 193 -28.20 -8.47 -25.14
CA LYS A 193 -27.04 -9.33 -24.85
C LYS A 193 -27.39 -10.47 -23.91
N GLU A 194 -26.73 -11.62 -24.10
CA GLU A 194 -26.83 -12.72 -23.13
C GLU A 194 -26.29 -12.27 -21.76
N PRO A 195 -26.92 -12.69 -20.66
CA PRO A 195 -26.39 -12.41 -19.32
C PRO A 195 -25.00 -13.00 -19.12
N LEU A 196 -24.07 -12.17 -18.62
CA LEU A 196 -22.83 -12.65 -18.03
C LEU A 196 -23.08 -12.92 -16.57
N TRP A 197 -22.63 -14.05 -16.08
CA TRP A 197 -22.70 -14.35 -14.65
C TRP A 197 -21.42 -14.99 -14.14
N ILE A 198 -21.17 -14.78 -12.85
CA ILE A 198 -20.07 -15.38 -12.09
C ILE A 198 -20.66 -15.88 -10.78
N GLU A 199 -20.38 -17.13 -10.44
CA GLU A 199 -20.74 -17.78 -9.18
C GLU A 199 -19.51 -17.91 -8.30
N TYR A 200 -19.70 -17.73 -6.99
CA TYR A 200 -18.66 -17.82 -5.97
C TYR A 200 -19.02 -18.84 -4.91
N LYS A 201 -18.03 -19.60 -4.45
CA LYS A 201 -18.17 -20.50 -3.28
C LYS A 201 -17.08 -20.19 -2.29
N TYR A 202 -17.37 -20.46 -1.04
CA TYR A 202 -16.48 -20.23 0.09
C TYR A 202 -16.24 -21.54 0.84
N ASP A 203 -15.08 -21.69 1.44
CA ASP A 203 -14.77 -22.79 2.35
C ASP A 203 -15.45 -22.58 3.71
N LYS A 204 -15.18 -23.48 4.66
CA LYS A 204 -15.78 -23.43 6.00
C LYS A 204 -15.23 -22.27 6.85
N GLN A 205 -14.01 -21.80 6.56
CA GLN A 205 -13.35 -20.67 7.20
C GLN A 205 -13.80 -19.34 6.62
N GLY A 206 -14.46 -19.34 5.46
CA GLY A 206 -14.97 -18.15 4.80
C GLY A 206 -14.11 -17.63 3.67
N HIS A 207 -13.01 -18.31 3.32
CA HIS A 207 -12.17 -17.93 2.19
C HIS A 207 -12.84 -18.29 0.87
N LEU A 208 -12.59 -17.50 -0.19
CA LEU A 208 -13.08 -17.80 -1.52
C LEU A 208 -12.41 -19.09 -2.06
N SER A 209 -13.19 -20.13 -2.30
CA SER A 209 -12.68 -21.44 -2.72
C SER A 209 -12.93 -21.76 -4.21
N GLU A 210 -13.99 -21.19 -4.80
CA GLU A 210 -14.29 -21.42 -6.22
C GLU A 210 -14.97 -20.20 -6.83
N LYS A 211 -14.57 -19.86 -8.05
CA LYS A 211 -15.21 -18.86 -8.93
C LYS A 211 -15.49 -19.53 -10.26
N LYS A 212 -16.74 -19.51 -10.71
CA LYS A 212 -17.17 -20.08 -11.97
C LYS A 212 -17.83 -19.02 -12.83
N SER A 213 -17.41 -18.90 -14.08
CA SER A 213 -17.95 -17.91 -15.02
C SER A 213 -18.88 -18.55 -16.06
N SER A 214 -19.79 -17.73 -16.63
CA SER A 214 -20.63 -18.10 -17.78
C SER A 214 -19.83 -18.43 -19.05
N GLY A 215 -18.53 -18.09 -19.07
CA GLY A 215 -17.59 -18.50 -20.13
C GLY A 215 -17.14 -19.95 -20.04
N GLY A 216 -17.47 -20.65 -18.94
CA GLY A 216 -17.02 -22.01 -18.70
C GLY A 216 -15.69 -22.14 -17.98
N TYR A 217 -15.15 -21.03 -17.50
CA TYR A 217 -13.89 -20.98 -16.74
C TYR A 217 -14.17 -21.14 -15.26
N ILE A 218 -13.32 -21.92 -14.59
CA ILE A 218 -13.37 -22.17 -13.15
C ILE A 218 -12.01 -21.80 -12.56
N THR A 219 -12.02 -20.93 -11.56
CA THR A 219 -10.86 -20.66 -10.70
C THR A 219 -11.10 -21.32 -9.34
N LYS A 220 -10.09 -21.98 -8.80
CA LYS A 220 -10.11 -22.59 -7.47
C LYS A 220 -8.96 -22.07 -6.63
N TRP A 221 -9.23 -21.89 -5.35
CA TRP A 221 -8.29 -21.55 -4.30
C TRP A 221 -8.36 -22.60 -3.21
N GLU A 222 -7.22 -23.09 -2.77
CA GLU A 222 -7.09 -23.98 -1.60
C GLU A 222 -6.14 -23.28 -0.62
N TYR A 223 -6.45 -23.36 0.68
CA TYR A 223 -5.71 -22.69 1.73
C TYR A 223 -5.18 -23.69 2.74
N ASN A 224 -4.01 -23.42 3.31
CA ASN A 224 -3.44 -24.25 4.37
C ASN A 224 -4.12 -23.95 5.72
N GLU A 225 -3.67 -24.64 6.79
CA GLU A 225 -4.23 -24.51 8.14
C GLU A 225 -4.06 -23.09 8.72
N ASN A 226 -3.07 -22.33 8.26
CA ASN A 226 -2.82 -20.94 8.66
C ASN A 226 -3.60 -19.91 7.82
N GLY A 227 -4.47 -20.36 6.90
CA GLY A 227 -5.24 -19.47 6.03
C GLY A 227 -4.45 -18.88 4.85
N LEU A 228 -3.19 -19.29 4.65
CA LEU A 228 -2.40 -18.87 3.50
C LEU A 228 -2.76 -19.70 2.27
N LEU A 229 -2.72 -19.10 1.09
CA LEU A 229 -3.05 -19.73 -0.18
C LEU A 229 -2.08 -20.88 -0.49
N ASP A 230 -2.58 -22.11 -0.63
CA ASP A 230 -1.80 -23.31 -0.93
C ASP A 230 -1.81 -23.65 -2.43
N GLU A 231 -2.99 -23.56 -3.07
CA GLU A 231 -3.16 -23.75 -4.51
C GLU A 231 -4.08 -22.70 -5.12
N LEU A 232 -3.67 -22.15 -6.27
CA LEU A 232 -4.51 -21.41 -7.20
C LEU A 232 -4.56 -22.15 -8.54
N ALA A 233 -5.76 -22.46 -9.04
CA ALA A 233 -5.91 -23.14 -10.32
C ALA A 233 -7.01 -22.53 -11.19
N HIS A 234 -6.68 -22.22 -12.45
CA HIS A 234 -7.65 -21.87 -13.50
C HIS A 234 -7.88 -23.05 -14.44
N LYS A 235 -9.13 -23.34 -14.74
CA LYS A 235 -9.55 -24.48 -15.57
C LYS A 235 -10.54 -24.06 -16.65
N ASP A 236 -10.45 -24.73 -17.79
CA ASP A 236 -11.49 -24.73 -18.83
C ASP A 236 -12.06 -26.15 -19.01
N ALA A 237 -12.89 -26.36 -20.02
CA ALA A 237 -13.47 -27.68 -20.35
C ALA A 237 -12.40 -28.75 -20.70
N SER A 238 -11.19 -28.33 -21.11
CA SER A 238 -10.07 -29.19 -21.49
C SER A 238 -9.13 -29.51 -20.32
N GLY A 239 -9.34 -28.93 -19.15
CA GLY A 239 -8.55 -29.15 -17.94
C GLY A 239 -7.84 -27.88 -17.43
N ILE A 240 -6.64 -28.05 -16.83
CA ILE A 240 -5.85 -26.97 -16.25
C ILE A 240 -5.35 -26.01 -17.33
N LEU A 241 -5.55 -24.71 -17.13
CA LEU A 241 -4.94 -23.61 -17.88
C LEU A 241 -3.71 -23.08 -17.17
N GLU A 242 -3.88 -22.76 -15.90
CA GLU A 242 -2.86 -22.26 -14.98
C GLU A 242 -3.01 -22.96 -13.65
N ARG A 243 -1.92 -23.32 -12.99
CA ARG A 243 -1.92 -23.83 -11.62
C ARG A 243 -0.66 -23.39 -10.92
N PHE A 244 -0.80 -22.97 -9.67
CA PHE A 244 0.27 -22.51 -8.81
C PHE A 244 0.12 -23.18 -7.45
N TYR A 245 1.22 -23.75 -6.93
CA TYR A 245 1.32 -24.23 -5.55
C TYR A 245 2.31 -23.37 -4.80
N TYR A 246 1.96 -22.98 -3.58
CA TYR A 246 2.72 -22.04 -2.77
C TYR A 246 3.25 -22.70 -1.50
N THR A 247 4.48 -22.39 -1.12
CA THR A 247 5.01 -22.68 0.21
C THR A 247 5.57 -21.41 0.81
N TYR A 248 5.55 -21.37 2.14
CA TYR A 248 5.87 -20.17 2.90
C TYR A 248 6.91 -20.46 3.97
N ASP A 249 7.67 -19.45 4.37
CA ASP A 249 8.43 -19.46 5.61
C ASP A 249 7.54 -19.09 6.82
N SER A 250 8.13 -19.06 8.02
CA SER A 250 7.43 -18.70 9.26
C SER A 250 6.97 -17.24 9.32
N MET A 251 7.55 -16.37 8.48
CA MET A 251 7.19 -14.97 8.35
C MET A 251 6.13 -14.71 7.28
N GLY A 252 5.63 -15.79 6.64
CA GLY A 252 4.63 -15.69 5.58
C GLY A 252 5.18 -15.26 4.21
N ASN A 253 6.50 -15.23 4.00
CA ASN A 253 7.06 -14.98 2.68
C ASN A 253 6.94 -16.25 1.82
N ARG A 254 6.60 -16.10 0.56
CA ARG A 254 6.55 -17.22 -0.40
C ARG A 254 7.96 -17.70 -0.72
N THR A 255 8.29 -18.92 -0.31
CA THR A 255 9.63 -19.51 -0.54
C THR A 255 9.67 -20.40 -1.77
N VAL A 256 8.55 -21.02 -2.15
CA VAL A 256 8.45 -21.80 -3.40
C VAL A 256 7.11 -21.54 -4.06
N ILE A 257 7.13 -21.37 -5.39
CA ILE A 257 5.94 -21.39 -6.24
C ILE A 257 6.17 -22.43 -7.34
N VAL A 258 5.39 -23.53 -7.34
CA VAL A 258 5.39 -24.46 -8.47
C VAL A 258 4.35 -24.00 -9.47
N LYS A 259 4.77 -23.68 -10.70
CA LYS A 259 3.92 -23.14 -11.76
C LYS A 259 3.67 -24.22 -12.83
N GLU A 260 2.40 -24.38 -13.22
CA GLU A 260 1.97 -25.20 -14.37
C GLU A 260 1.14 -24.29 -15.29
N ARG A 261 1.69 -23.91 -16.43
CA ARG A 261 1.07 -22.99 -17.39
C ARG A 261 0.89 -23.64 -18.75
N ARG A 262 -0.36 -23.89 -19.17
CA ARG A 262 -0.66 -24.55 -20.44
C ARG A 262 -0.15 -23.77 -21.64
N GLY A 263 0.69 -24.40 -22.47
CA GLY A 263 1.30 -23.78 -23.66
C GLY A 263 2.54 -22.92 -23.35
N LEU A 264 2.97 -22.86 -22.10
CA LEU A 264 4.11 -22.09 -21.62
C LEU A 264 5.05 -22.98 -20.80
N PRO A 265 5.69 -24.00 -21.39
CA PRO A 265 6.61 -24.89 -20.67
C PRO A 265 7.82 -24.13 -20.09
N GLU A 266 8.24 -23.04 -20.73
CA GLU A 266 9.32 -22.17 -20.26
C GLU A 266 8.97 -21.39 -18.99
N GLU A 267 7.68 -21.19 -18.68
CA GLU A 267 7.20 -20.57 -17.45
C GLU A 267 6.76 -21.61 -16.41
N SER A 268 6.64 -22.89 -16.80
CA SER A 268 6.31 -23.96 -15.89
C SER A 268 7.59 -24.47 -15.20
N GLY A 269 7.47 -24.91 -13.95
CA GLY A 269 8.59 -25.39 -13.14
C GLY A 269 8.49 -24.98 -11.69
N SER A 270 9.49 -25.31 -10.90
CA SER A 270 9.59 -24.97 -9.49
C SER A 270 10.45 -23.72 -9.31
N TYR A 271 9.84 -22.65 -8.84
CA TYR A 271 10.51 -21.39 -8.52
C TYR A 271 10.75 -21.31 -7.03
N ARG A 272 12.01 -21.02 -6.66
CA ARG A 272 12.41 -20.78 -5.27
C ARG A 272 12.79 -19.31 -5.10
N TYR A 273 12.38 -18.73 -3.98
CA TYR A 273 12.60 -17.34 -3.62
C TYR A 273 13.34 -17.27 -2.28
N SER A 274 14.42 -16.50 -2.24
CA SER A 274 15.20 -16.24 -1.03
C SER A 274 15.03 -14.80 -0.58
N TYR A 275 15.10 -14.59 0.72
CA TYR A 275 14.91 -13.28 1.34
C TYR A 275 16.01 -13.00 2.35
N ASP A 276 16.37 -11.74 2.51
CA ASP A 276 17.27 -11.29 3.57
C ASP A 276 16.57 -11.16 4.93
N ALA A 277 17.33 -10.75 5.96
CA ALA A 277 16.80 -10.58 7.31
C ALA A 277 15.71 -9.47 7.43
N LEU A 278 15.63 -8.54 6.47
CA LEU A 278 14.59 -7.52 6.36
C LEU A 278 13.43 -7.96 5.44
N GLN A 279 13.36 -9.25 5.12
CA GLN A 279 12.33 -9.86 4.27
C GLN A 279 12.31 -9.33 2.82
N ARG A 280 13.42 -8.77 2.31
CA ARG A 280 13.56 -8.30 0.93
C ARG A 280 14.01 -9.46 0.04
N LEU A 281 13.43 -9.55 -1.16
CA LEU A 281 13.73 -10.60 -2.14
C LEU A 281 15.20 -10.50 -2.61
N THR A 282 16.00 -11.57 -2.41
CA THR A 282 17.42 -11.61 -2.81
C THR A 282 17.68 -12.48 -4.02
N ASP A 283 17.01 -13.63 -4.15
CA ASP A 283 17.27 -14.54 -5.23
C ASP A 283 15.99 -15.18 -5.76
N VAL A 284 15.97 -15.39 -7.07
CA VAL A 284 14.94 -16.13 -7.78
C VAL A 284 15.62 -17.28 -8.52
N GLU A 285 15.24 -18.51 -8.18
CA GLU A 285 15.75 -19.74 -8.77
C GLU A 285 14.62 -20.48 -9.47
N LYS A 286 14.91 -21.13 -10.60
CA LYS A 286 13.96 -22.02 -11.27
C LYS A 286 14.63 -23.37 -11.54
N ASP A 287 14.03 -24.46 -11.06
CA ASP A 287 14.49 -25.85 -11.28
C ASP A 287 15.97 -26.05 -10.95
N GLY A 288 16.49 -25.36 -9.91
CA GLY A 288 17.88 -25.41 -9.46
C GLY A 288 18.84 -24.44 -10.15
N ASN A 289 18.35 -23.58 -11.05
CA ASN A 289 19.15 -22.55 -11.71
C ASN A 289 18.73 -21.17 -11.23
N ILE A 290 19.69 -20.36 -10.81
CA ILE A 290 19.43 -18.97 -10.43
C ILE A 290 19.05 -18.20 -11.70
N LEU A 291 17.90 -17.51 -11.64
CA LEU A 291 17.45 -16.64 -12.71
C LEU A 291 17.88 -15.19 -12.47
N ARG A 292 17.70 -14.69 -11.25
CA ARG A 292 18.02 -13.31 -10.87
C ARG A 292 18.48 -13.24 -9.42
N SER A 293 19.37 -12.30 -9.15
CA SER A 293 19.85 -11.97 -7.80
C SER A 293 19.78 -10.47 -7.58
N TYR A 294 19.50 -10.04 -6.33
CA TYR A 294 19.32 -8.66 -5.93
C TYR A 294 20.10 -8.35 -4.65
N GLN A 295 20.74 -7.20 -4.61
CA GLN A 295 21.35 -6.65 -3.40
C GLN A 295 20.77 -5.28 -3.06
N TYR A 296 20.77 -4.95 -1.78
CA TYR A 296 20.15 -3.73 -1.28
C TYR A 296 21.04 -3.07 -0.23
N ASP A 297 21.01 -1.74 -0.22
CA ASP A 297 21.59 -0.96 0.88
C ASP A 297 20.69 -0.98 2.13
N SER A 298 21.13 -0.27 3.18
CA SER A 298 20.40 -0.17 4.46
C SER A 298 19.05 0.57 4.34
N PHE A 299 18.88 1.42 3.32
CA PHE A 299 17.62 2.13 3.05
C PHE A 299 16.69 1.33 2.13
N GLY A 300 17.12 0.14 1.68
CA GLY A 300 16.34 -0.69 0.75
C GLY A 300 16.42 -0.23 -0.71
N ASN A 301 17.41 0.56 -1.09
CA ASN A 301 17.70 0.80 -2.49
C ASN A 301 18.34 -0.45 -3.10
N ARG A 302 17.90 -0.86 -4.29
CA ARG A 302 18.46 -2.01 -5.01
C ARG A 302 19.78 -1.63 -5.66
N THR A 303 20.91 -1.93 -5.01
CA THR A 303 22.25 -1.51 -5.45
C THR A 303 22.76 -2.38 -6.56
N GLU A 304 22.36 -3.66 -6.62
CA GLU A 304 22.75 -4.58 -7.67
C GLU A 304 21.60 -5.47 -8.11
N MET A 305 21.53 -5.78 -9.39
CA MET A 305 20.68 -6.79 -9.98
C MET A 305 21.47 -7.58 -11.01
N VAL A 306 21.43 -8.92 -10.91
CA VAL A 306 22.02 -9.82 -11.89
C VAL A 306 20.93 -10.64 -12.54
N ASP A 307 20.76 -10.52 -13.85
CA ASP A 307 19.94 -11.41 -14.68
C ASP A 307 20.83 -12.53 -15.25
N HIS A 308 20.85 -13.66 -14.57
CA HIS A 308 21.67 -14.81 -14.96
C HIS A 308 21.19 -15.51 -16.24
N VAL A 309 19.92 -15.26 -16.66
CA VAL A 309 19.38 -15.82 -17.90
C VAL A 309 19.93 -15.10 -19.11
N ASN A 310 20.04 -13.78 -19.03
CA ASN A 310 20.55 -12.93 -20.10
C ASN A 310 22.01 -12.54 -19.89
N GLY A 311 22.63 -12.94 -18.76
CA GLY A 311 24.00 -12.58 -18.40
C GLY A 311 24.18 -11.08 -18.14
N VAL A 312 23.14 -10.36 -17.73
CA VAL A 312 23.16 -8.90 -17.53
C VAL A 312 23.37 -8.57 -16.07
N HIS A 313 24.40 -7.80 -15.79
CA HIS A 313 24.63 -7.16 -14.49
C HIS A 313 24.17 -5.71 -14.55
N CYS A 314 23.57 -5.20 -13.47
CA CYS A 314 23.15 -3.82 -13.31
C CYS A 314 23.53 -3.34 -11.91
N MET A 315 24.45 -2.38 -11.83
CA MET A 315 24.76 -1.64 -10.60
C MET A 315 24.04 -0.31 -10.59
N SER A 316 23.54 0.11 -9.42
CA SER A 316 22.75 1.32 -9.25
C SER A 316 23.32 2.20 -8.14
N ILE A 317 23.41 3.51 -8.41
CA ILE A 317 23.93 4.53 -7.48
C ILE A 317 22.77 5.47 -7.12
N TYR A 318 22.67 5.80 -5.84
CA TYR A 318 21.61 6.61 -5.27
C TYR A 318 22.17 7.82 -4.51
N ASP A 319 21.43 8.92 -4.51
CA ASP A 319 21.76 10.07 -3.69
C ASP A 319 21.25 9.92 -2.23
N SER A 320 21.55 10.93 -1.40
CA SER A 320 21.15 10.96 0.01
C SER A 320 19.63 11.03 0.25
N LEU A 321 18.84 11.30 -0.78
CA LEU A 321 17.37 11.28 -0.77
C LEU A 321 16.79 9.98 -1.35
N ASN A 322 17.63 8.96 -1.52
CA ASN A 322 17.28 7.68 -2.14
C ASN A 322 16.79 7.77 -3.60
N ARG A 323 17.15 8.85 -4.34
CA ARG A 323 16.86 8.97 -5.76
C ARG A 323 17.91 8.23 -6.57
N LEU A 324 17.49 7.41 -7.54
CA LEU A 324 18.38 6.71 -8.44
C LEU A 324 19.11 7.73 -9.35
N GLN A 325 20.43 7.81 -9.27
CA GLN A 325 21.24 8.75 -10.05
C GLN A 325 21.79 8.12 -11.32
N GLU A 326 22.39 6.93 -11.18
CA GLU A 326 23.11 6.28 -12.26
C GLU A 326 22.89 4.77 -12.21
N GLN A 327 22.96 4.14 -13.37
CA GLN A 327 23.06 2.69 -13.51
C GLN A 327 24.16 2.36 -14.52
N GLU A 328 24.94 1.33 -14.21
CA GLU A 328 25.90 0.69 -15.09
C GLU A 328 25.42 -0.73 -15.41
N LEU A 329 25.27 -1.04 -16.71
CA LEU A 329 24.83 -2.33 -17.18
C LEU A 329 25.92 -2.93 -18.07
N TRP A 330 26.24 -4.21 -17.84
CA TRP A 330 27.18 -4.97 -18.70
C TRP A 330 26.75 -6.41 -18.84
N GLU A 331 27.19 -7.07 -19.92
CA GLU A 331 26.95 -8.49 -20.18
C GLU A 331 28.12 -9.35 -19.72
N GLU A 332 27.80 -10.47 -19.05
CA GLU A 332 28.79 -11.44 -18.59
C GLU A 332 29.40 -12.20 -19.80
N GLY A 333 30.71 -12.20 -19.94
CA GLY A 333 31.45 -13.06 -20.89
C GLY A 333 31.69 -12.51 -22.28
N ASP A 334 31.24 -11.30 -22.60
CA ASP A 334 31.46 -10.68 -23.92
C ASP A 334 32.92 -10.16 -24.10
N GLY A 335 33.74 -10.09 -23.05
CA GLY A 335 35.14 -9.64 -23.12
C GLY A 335 35.38 -8.27 -23.78
N SER A 336 34.31 -7.63 -24.28
CA SER A 336 34.36 -6.31 -24.92
C SER A 336 34.43 -5.18 -23.92
N GLY A 337 34.01 -5.44 -22.66
CA GLY A 337 33.94 -4.43 -21.61
C GLY A 337 32.96 -3.31 -21.92
N ASN A 338 31.98 -3.57 -22.76
CA ASN A 338 30.94 -2.58 -23.10
C ASN A 338 30.00 -2.38 -21.89
N ILE A 339 30.22 -1.27 -21.19
CA ILE A 339 29.36 -0.84 -20.11
C ILE A 339 28.36 0.18 -20.68
N ILE A 340 27.08 -0.03 -20.47
CA ILE A 340 26.01 0.91 -20.81
C ILE A 340 25.76 1.78 -19.58
N HIS A 341 25.94 3.08 -19.72
CA HIS A 341 25.68 4.04 -18.67
C HIS A 341 24.29 4.65 -18.83
N LYS A 342 23.49 4.57 -17.76
CA LYS A 342 22.23 5.29 -17.64
C LYS A 342 22.32 6.33 -16.55
N SER A 343 21.70 7.48 -16.75
CA SER A 343 21.57 8.53 -15.73
C SER A 343 20.14 9.02 -15.63
N TYR A 344 19.78 9.54 -14.44
CA TYR A 344 18.44 9.89 -14.07
C TYR A 344 18.38 11.31 -13.49
N THR A 345 17.40 12.09 -13.88
CA THR A 345 17.22 13.45 -13.39
C THR A 345 15.89 13.62 -12.66
N TYR A 346 15.86 14.49 -11.66
CA TYR A 346 14.68 14.72 -10.82
C TYR A 346 14.37 16.20 -10.68
N ASP A 347 13.09 16.51 -10.52
CA ASP A 347 12.68 17.85 -10.07
C ASP A 347 12.93 18.00 -8.56
N ARG A 348 12.72 19.22 -8.02
CA ARG A 348 12.92 19.50 -6.58
C ARG A 348 11.87 18.80 -5.69
N ARG A 349 10.73 18.39 -6.24
CA ARG A 349 9.70 17.62 -5.54
C ARG A 349 10.04 16.13 -5.44
N GLY A 350 11.12 15.70 -6.12
CA GLY A 350 11.59 14.33 -6.15
C GLY A 350 10.95 13.47 -7.24
N ASN A 351 10.32 14.08 -8.24
CA ASN A 351 9.78 13.34 -9.37
C ASN A 351 10.86 13.09 -10.43
N LEU A 352 10.91 11.89 -10.98
CA LEU A 352 11.77 11.54 -12.10
C LEU A 352 11.36 12.36 -13.33
N THR A 353 12.29 13.14 -13.86
CA THR A 353 12.06 14.01 -15.04
C THR A 353 12.73 13.51 -16.30
N GLY A 354 13.78 12.70 -16.20
CA GLY A 354 14.46 12.16 -17.35
C GLY A 354 15.27 10.92 -17.05
N GLU A 355 15.29 10.00 -18.02
CA GLU A 355 16.18 8.86 -18.10
C GLU A 355 17.02 9.00 -19.37
N TYR A 356 18.32 8.85 -19.22
CA TYR A 356 19.29 8.97 -20.31
C TYR A 356 20.13 7.71 -20.42
N GLN A 357 20.52 7.34 -21.64
CA GLN A 357 21.50 6.29 -21.90
C GLN A 357 22.60 6.89 -22.77
N GLU A 358 23.87 6.75 -22.33
CA GLU A 358 25.03 7.35 -22.99
C GLU A 358 24.86 8.85 -23.29
N GLY A 359 24.12 9.57 -22.41
CA GLY A 359 23.81 10.96 -22.56
C GLY A 359 22.61 11.29 -23.48
N GLU A 360 22.07 10.31 -24.19
CA GLU A 360 20.89 10.47 -25.03
C GLU A 360 19.62 10.18 -24.24
N LEU A 361 18.60 11.06 -24.36
CA LEU A 361 17.32 10.91 -23.65
C LEU A 361 16.61 9.62 -24.12
N LEU A 362 16.25 8.76 -23.18
CA LEU A 362 15.36 7.61 -23.41
C LEU A 362 13.92 7.97 -23.11
N HIS A 363 13.65 8.48 -21.91
CA HIS A 363 12.33 8.87 -21.44
C HIS A 363 12.37 10.21 -20.74
N GLY A 364 11.36 11.04 -20.97
CA GLY A 364 11.18 12.31 -20.29
C GLY A 364 9.80 12.42 -19.68
N TYR A 365 9.69 13.17 -18.55
CA TYR A 365 8.47 13.32 -17.77
C TYR A 365 8.30 14.75 -17.27
N THR A 366 7.07 15.24 -17.24
CA THR A 366 6.73 16.48 -16.56
C THR A 366 5.54 16.30 -15.63
N PHE A 367 5.52 17.09 -14.57
CA PHE A 367 4.50 17.03 -13.52
C PHE A 367 3.79 18.37 -13.40
N ASP A 368 2.48 18.32 -13.17
CA ASP A 368 1.66 19.50 -13.01
C ASP A 368 1.74 20.13 -11.60
N SER A 369 0.97 21.21 -11.36
CA SER A 369 0.93 21.89 -10.05
C SER A 369 0.28 21.04 -8.94
N MET A 370 -0.42 19.96 -9.26
CA MET A 370 -0.93 18.99 -8.30
C MET A 370 0.05 17.84 -8.02
N ASN A 371 1.28 17.92 -8.55
CA ASN A 371 2.29 16.86 -8.48
C ASN A 371 1.84 15.53 -9.15
N ARG A 372 1.08 15.62 -10.26
CA ARG A 372 0.66 14.48 -11.07
C ARG A 372 1.45 14.45 -12.38
N LEU A 373 1.75 13.24 -12.88
CA LEU A 373 2.40 13.08 -14.18
C LEU A 373 1.52 13.71 -15.26
N GLN A 374 1.97 14.84 -15.83
CA GLN A 374 1.23 15.56 -16.87
C GLN A 374 1.58 15.05 -18.27
N LYS A 375 2.85 14.72 -18.51
CA LYS A 375 3.33 14.36 -19.84
C LYS A 375 4.50 13.39 -19.74
N ALA A 376 4.52 12.41 -20.65
CA ALA A 376 5.65 11.52 -20.88
C ALA A 376 6.02 11.49 -22.36
N TRP A 377 7.30 11.34 -22.70
CA TRP A 377 7.78 11.13 -24.06
C TRP A 377 9.02 10.23 -24.07
N ASN A 378 9.30 9.63 -25.23
CA ASN A 378 10.44 8.75 -25.41
C ASN A 378 11.29 9.12 -26.62
N ASN A 379 12.45 8.49 -26.75
CA ASN A 379 13.40 8.71 -27.84
C ASN A 379 12.87 8.31 -29.25
N GLN A 380 11.75 7.58 -29.33
CA GLN A 380 11.07 7.24 -30.57
C GLN A 380 10.15 8.36 -31.05
N GLY A 381 10.09 9.48 -30.34
CA GLY A 381 9.23 10.61 -30.63
C GLY A 381 7.76 10.40 -30.25
N LYS A 382 7.46 9.35 -29.50
CA LYS A 382 6.13 9.15 -28.92
C LYS A 382 5.97 10.07 -27.73
N GLU A 383 4.82 10.77 -27.68
CA GLU A 383 4.45 11.69 -26.61
C GLU A 383 3.04 11.38 -26.13
N THR A 384 2.85 11.45 -24.83
CA THR A 384 1.56 11.21 -24.17
C THR A 384 1.30 12.27 -23.12
N GLU A 385 0.11 12.85 -23.13
CA GLU A 385 -0.39 13.80 -22.15
C GLU A 385 -1.51 13.18 -21.32
N TYR A 386 -1.55 13.47 -20.02
CA TYR A 386 -2.50 12.92 -19.06
C TYR A 386 -3.31 14.04 -18.42
N ILE A 387 -4.63 13.86 -18.37
CA ILE A 387 -5.57 14.84 -17.83
C ILE A 387 -6.16 14.30 -16.53
N TYR A 388 -6.15 15.20 -15.51
CA TYR A 388 -6.69 14.90 -14.19
C TYR A 388 -7.77 15.90 -13.79
N ASN A 389 -8.76 15.43 -13.07
CA ASN A 389 -9.73 16.29 -12.39
C ASN A 389 -9.18 16.78 -11.04
N ALA A 390 -9.93 17.63 -10.35
CA ALA A 390 -9.55 18.19 -9.04
C ALA A 390 -9.46 17.15 -7.91
N LEU A 391 -10.03 15.96 -8.08
CA LEU A 391 -9.90 14.84 -7.15
C LEU A 391 -8.63 14.00 -7.41
N GLY A 392 -7.75 14.45 -8.32
CA GLY A 392 -6.52 13.76 -8.68
C GLY A 392 -6.71 12.50 -9.55
N GLN A 393 -7.90 12.29 -10.09
CA GLN A 393 -8.23 11.13 -10.90
C GLN A 393 -7.85 11.36 -12.36
N ARG A 394 -7.10 10.44 -12.98
CA ARG A 394 -6.79 10.48 -14.40
C ARG A 394 -8.04 10.16 -15.22
N THR A 395 -8.57 11.14 -15.93
CA THR A 395 -9.83 11.04 -16.70
C THR A 395 -9.60 10.83 -18.18
N GLU A 396 -8.46 11.26 -18.72
CA GLU A 396 -8.12 11.16 -20.13
C GLU A 396 -6.62 10.97 -20.36
N LYS A 397 -6.29 10.43 -21.54
CA LYS A 397 -4.92 10.29 -22.05
C LYS A 397 -4.91 10.63 -23.54
N TYR A 398 -3.96 11.43 -23.96
CA TYR A 398 -3.73 11.81 -25.35
C TYR A 398 -2.37 11.30 -25.81
N SER A 399 -2.31 10.51 -26.88
CA SER A 399 -1.06 10.00 -27.45
C SER A 399 -1.09 10.19 -28.96
N GLY A 400 -0.47 11.27 -29.44
CA GLY A 400 -0.61 11.69 -30.83
C GLY A 400 -2.05 12.04 -31.19
N GLU A 401 -2.64 11.35 -32.19
CA GLU A 401 -4.05 11.52 -32.57
C GLU A 401 -5.00 10.63 -31.76
N GLU A 402 -4.49 9.70 -30.95
CA GLU A 402 -5.30 8.80 -30.14
C GLU A 402 -5.68 9.45 -28.80
N THR A 403 -6.98 9.42 -28.51
CA THR A 403 -7.55 9.84 -27.23
C THR A 403 -8.13 8.62 -26.52
N GLU A 404 -7.76 8.45 -25.27
CA GLU A 404 -8.39 7.53 -24.34
C GLU A 404 -9.20 8.32 -23.30
N ASP A 405 -10.45 7.97 -23.12
CA ASP A 405 -11.39 8.59 -22.18
C ASP A 405 -11.87 7.53 -21.18
N TYR A 406 -11.75 7.82 -19.90
CA TYR A 406 -11.99 6.88 -18.81
C TYR A 406 -13.32 7.18 -18.09
N LEU A 407 -14.12 6.15 -17.87
CA LEU A 407 -15.25 6.14 -16.95
C LEU A 407 -14.82 5.42 -15.68
N LEU A 408 -14.90 6.08 -14.52
CA LEU A 408 -14.39 5.59 -13.24
C LEU A 408 -15.51 5.31 -12.24
N ASP A 409 -15.31 4.30 -11.36
CA ASP A 409 -16.12 4.11 -10.16
C ASP A 409 -15.54 4.94 -9.00
N LEU A 410 -16.14 6.08 -8.73
CA LEU A 410 -15.67 7.04 -7.71
C LEU A 410 -16.14 6.71 -6.29
N THR A 411 -16.72 5.53 -6.06
CA THR A 411 -17.15 5.07 -4.72
C THR A 411 -16.13 4.20 -4.01
N LYS A 412 -14.97 3.98 -4.62
CA LYS A 412 -13.87 3.18 -4.07
C LYS A 412 -12.71 4.09 -3.69
N SER A 413 -11.93 3.69 -2.70
CA SER A 413 -10.68 4.36 -2.32
C SER A 413 -9.66 4.38 -3.46
N TYR A 414 -9.60 3.30 -4.25
CA TYR A 414 -8.96 3.28 -5.56
C TYR A 414 -10.02 3.20 -6.65
N ASN A 415 -9.81 3.93 -7.75
CA ASN A 415 -10.83 4.11 -8.76
C ASN A 415 -10.79 2.99 -9.80
N ASN A 416 -11.79 2.11 -9.78
CA ASN A 416 -11.96 1.11 -10.81
C ASN A 416 -12.29 1.77 -12.15
N LEU A 417 -11.59 1.36 -13.20
CA LEU A 417 -11.89 1.75 -14.56
C LEU A 417 -13.13 0.99 -15.06
N LEU A 418 -14.27 1.62 -15.10
CA LEU A 418 -15.53 1.02 -15.56
C LEU A 418 -15.64 0.97 -17.09
N GLY A 419 -15.09 1.97 -17.76
CA GLY A 419 -15.13 2.08 -19.22
C GLY A 419 -13.91 2.81 -19.77
N LEU A 420 -13.51 2.39 -20.96
CA LEU A 420 -12.44 2.99 -21.76
C LEU A 420 -12.99 3.25 -23.16
N LYS A 421 -12.94 4.50 -23.62
CA LYS A 421 -13.20 4.84 -24.99
C LYS A 421 -11.89 5.27 -25.65
N LYS A 422 -11.45 4.49 -26.63
CA LYS A 422 -10.24 4.75 -27.43
C LYS A 422 -10.66 4.99 -28.90
N GLY A 423 -10.67 6.24 -29.31
CA GLY A 423 -11.20 6.64 -30.59
C GLY A 423 -12.69 6.26 -30.77
N ARG A 424 -12.98 5.28 -31.63
CA ARG A 424 -14.35 4.75 -31.87
C ARG A 424 -14.64 3.47 -31.10
N VAL A 425 -13.62 2.88 -30.45
CA VAL A 425 -13.74 1.64 -29.70
C VAL A 425 -14.10 1.96 -28.27
N GLU A 426 -15.13 1.30 -27.76
CA GLU A 426 -15.57 1.41 -26.37
C GLU A 426 -15.47 0.05 -25.70
N SER A 427 -14.80 0.00 -24.55
CA SER A 427 -14.62 -1.18 -23.71
C SER A 427 -15.23 -0.96 -22.34
N LYS A 428 -15.80 -2.00 -21.74
CA LYS A 428 -16.33 -2.01 -20.38
C LYS A 428 -15.64 -3.08 -19.56
N PHE A 429 -15.46 -2.79 -18.29
CA PHE A 429 -14.78 -3.66 -17.34
C PHE A 429 -15.69 -3.98 -16.17
N TYR A 430 -15.71 -5.23 -15.75
CA TYR A 430 -16.56 -5.75 -14.68
C TYR A 430 -15.69 -6.31 -13.56
N TYR A 431 -16.02 -5.94 -12.34
CA TYR A 431 -15.19 -6.17 -11.17
C TYR A 431 -15.87 -7.02 -10.11
N ASP A 432 -15.09 -7.92 -9.50
CA ASP A 432 -15.30 -8.42 -8.14
C ASP A 432 -14.25 -7.81 -7.18
N SER A 433 -13.24 -8.55 -6.74
CA SER A 433 -12.06 -8.00 -6.06
C SER A 433 -11.07 -7.35 -7.04
N GLY A 434 -11.04 -7.83 -8.31
CA GLY A 434 -10.25 -7.31 -9.40
C GLY A 434 -11.07 -7.31 -10.70
N VAL A 435 -10.45 -7.01 -11.83
CA VAL A 435 -11.10 -7.13 -13.14
C VAL A 435 -11.40 -8.60 -13.43
N THR A 436 -12.65 -8.94 -13.57
CA THR A 436 -13.07 -10.35 -13.75
C THR A 436 -13.56 -10.67 -15.16
N ALA A 437 -14.11 -9.66 -15.85
CA ALA A 437 -14.50 -9.77 -17.25
C ALA A 437 -14.45 -8.38 -17.93
N MET A 438 -14.34 -8.39 -19.25
CA MET A 438 -14.36 -7.20 -20.05
C MET A 438 -15.15 -7.42 -21.35
N GLU A 439 -15.59 -6.33 -21.95
CA GLU A 439 -16.38 -6.36 -23.17
C GLU A 439 -16.02 -5.16 -24.04
N GLU A 440 -15.64 -5.43 -25.28
CA GLU A 440 -15.44 -4.41 -26.31
C GLU A 440 -16.66 -4.37 -27.22
N ALA A 441 -17.07 -3.16 -27.62
CA ALA A 441 -18.24 -2.98 -28.48
C ALA A 441 -18.14 -3.82 -29.77
N GLY A 442 -19.16 -4.64 -30.02
CA GLY A 442 -19.22 -5.54 -31.15
C GLY A 442 -18.41 -6.83 -31.05
N LYS A 443 -17.73 -7.07 -29.91
CA LYS A 443 -17.00 -8.32 -29.65
C LYS A 443 -17.66 -9.17 -28.55
N MET A 444 -17.23 -10.44 -28.46
CA MET A 444 -17.64 -11.35 -27.39
C MET A 444 -17.02 -10.92 -26.05
N VAL A 445 -17.70 -11.26 -24.98
CA VAL A 445 -17.18 -11.11 -23.62
C VAL A 445 -15.87 -11.88 -23.45
N GLN A 446 -14.93 -11.24 -22.80
CA GLN A 446 -13.64 -11.80 -22.40
C GLN A 446 -13.61 -11.96 -20.88
N TYR A 447 -13.02 -13.04 -20.39
CA TYR A 447 -12.85 -13.34 -18.97
C TYR A 447 -11.39 -13.17 -18.63
N VAL A 448 -11.13 -12.52 -17.49
CA VAL A 448 -9.78 -12.28 -16.98
C VAL A 448 -9.45 -13.33 -15.95
N LEU A 449 -8.36 -14.06 -16.17
CA LEU A 449 -7.79 -15.01 -15.24
C LEU A 449 -6.49 -14.40 -14.71
N SER A 450 -6.49 -14.08 -13.42
CA SER A 450 -5.38 -13.37 -12.77
C SER A 450 -4.66 -14.26 -11.78
N ASP A 451 -3.40 -13.91 -11.47
CA ASP A 451 -2.71 -14.44 -10.30
C ASP A 451 -3.37 -13.97 -8.99
N GLU A 452 -2.81 -14.37 -7.88
CA GLU A 452 -3.29 -14.00 -6.54
C GLU A 452 -3.04 -12.55 -6.16
N LEU A 453 -2.17 -11.86 -6.90
CA LEU A 453 -1.86 -10.42 -6.73
C LEU A 453 -2.73 -9.53 -7.63
N GLY A 454 -3.58 -10.13 -8.49
CA GLY A 454 -4.46 -9.42 -9.41
C GLY A 454 -3.87 -9.17 -10.80
N SER A 455 -2.65 -9.66 -11.10
CA SER A 455 -2.06 -9.51 -12.43
C SER A 455 -2.76 -10.43 -13.44
N PRO A 456 -3.27 -9.93 -14.57
CA PRO A 456 -3.85 -10.78 -15.61
C PRO A 456 -2.82 -11.76 -16.16
N LEU A 457 -3.12 -13.06 -16.09
CA LEU A 457 -2.32 -14.12 -16.71
C LEU A 457 -2.86 -14.52 -18.06
N ARG A 458 -4.19 -14.55 -18.16
CA ARG A 458 -4.91 -14.80 -19.43
C ARG A 458 -6.16 -13.96 -19.54
N ILE A 459 -6.43 -13.49 -20.75
CA ILE A 459 -7.71 -12.91 -21.13
C ILE A 459 -8.31 -13.79 -22.22
N VAL A 460 -9.41 -14.46 -21.91
CA VAL A 460 -9.93 -15.57 -22.70
C VAL A 460 -11.37 -15.33 -23.15
N TYR A 461 -11.66 -15.71 -24.39
CA TYR A 461 -13.01 -15.76 -24.95
C TYR A 461 -13.69 -17.10 -24.62
N ARG A 462 -15.02 -17.15 -24.73
CA ARG A 462 -15.80 -18.39 -24.52
C ARG A 462 -15.37 -19.57 -25.41
N ASN A 463 -14.70 -19.33 -26.52
CA ASN A 463 -14.18 -20.35 -27.45
C ASN A 463 -12.78 -20.87 -27.09
N GLY A 464 -12.20 -20.43 -25.96
CA GLY A 464 -10.88 -20.84 -25.50
C GLY A 464 -9.71 -20.09 -26.09
N HIS A 465 -9.92 -19.25 -27.13
CA HIS A 465 -8.90 -18.35 -27.63
C HIS A 465 -8.72 -17.14 -26.71
N GLY A 466 -7.54 -16.55 -26.71
CA GLY A 466 -7.26 -15.38 -25.88
C GLY A 466 -5.81 -14.95 -25.89
N ASP A 467 -5.53 -13.96 -25.08
CA ASP A 467 -4.22 -13.37 -24.88
C ASP A 467 -3.58 -13.94 -23.61
N THR A 468 -2.25 -14.12 -23.62
CA THR A 468 -1.46 -14.63 -22.50
C THR A 468 -0.42 -13.58 -22.11
N TYR A 469 -0.26 -13.37 -20.79
CA TYR A 469 0.65 -12.40 -20.20
C TYR A 469 1.62 -13.10 -19.25
N GLY A 470 2.79 -12.51 -19.07
CA GLY A 470 3.80 -12.98 -18.13
C GLY A 470 4.57 -11.80 -17.55
N TYR A 471 4.96 -11.92 -16.30
CA TYR A 471 5.65 -10.90 -15.51
C TYR A 471 6.83 -11.53 -14.77
N ASP A 472 7.91 -10.77 -14.65
CA ASP A 472 8.92 -11.09 -13.65
C ASP A 472 8.41 -10.72 -12.24
N GLU A 473 9.21 -10.91 -11.21
CA GLU A 473 8.83 -10.68 -9.81
C GLU A 473 8.52 -9.23 -9.48
N PHE A 474 9.05 -8.25 -10.23
CA PHE A 474 8.77 -6.83 -10.09
C PHE A 474 7.81 -6.29 -11.16
N GLY A 475 7.22 -7.16 -11.97
CA GLY A 475 6.19 -6.78 -12.94
C GLY A 475 6.69 -6.39 -14.32
N LYS A 476 8.00 -6.59 -14.62
CA LYS A 476 8.51 -6.37 -15.96
C LYS A 476 7.90 -7.38 -16.94
N ASP A 477 7.47 -6.88 -18.11
CA ASP A 477 6.82 -7.68 -19.15
C ASP A 477 7.80 -8.69 -19.77
N LEU A 478 7.50 -9.97 -19.66
CA LEU A 478 8.30 -11.06 -20.24
C LEU A 478 8.30 -11.03 -21.79
N PHE A 479 7.27 -10.43 -22.42
CA PHE A 479 7.27 -10.18 -23.86
C PHE A 479 8.47 -9.33 -24.29
N ILE A 480 8.80 -8.29 -23.53
CA ILE A 480 9.92 -7.38 -23.80
C ILE A 480 11.26 -8.05 -23.45
N SER A 481 11.30 -8.80 -22.36
CA SER A 481 12.52 -9.44 -21.85
C SER A 481 12.98 -10.65 -22.66
N GLY A 482 12.09 -11.26 -23.47
CA GLY A 482 12.43 -12.44 -24.24
C GLY A 482 13.40 -12.14 -25.38
N SER A 483 14.64 -12.64 -25.30
CA SER A 483 15.62 -12.63 -26.39
C SER A 483 15.23 -13.56 -27.54
N ASN A 484 14.43 -14.61 -27.25
CA ASN A 484 14.02 -15.61 -28.24
C ASN A 484 12.67 -15.20 -28.89
N GLN A 485 12.64 -15.16 -30.25
CA GLN A 485 11.44 -14.84 -31.02
C GLN A 485 10.27 -15.79 -30.73
N ASP A 486 10.54 -17.04 -30.35
CA ASP A 486 9.50 -18.02 -30.01
C ASP A 486 8.79 -17.67 -28.68
N VAL A 487 9.50 -17.07 -27.71
CA VAL A 487 8.93 -16.57 -26.46
C VAL A 487 8.05 -15.35 -26.76
N LYS A 488 8.52 -14.40 -27.55
CA LYS A 488 7.74 -13.20 -27.95
C LYS A 488 6.42 -13.53 -28.64
N ASN A 489 6.34 -14.66 -29.35
CA ASN A 489 5.12 -15.09 -30.04
C ASN A 489 4.06 -15.69 -29.10
N LYS A 490 4.43 -16.05 -27.87
CA LYS A 490 3.52 -16.68 -26.87
C LYS A 490 2.84 -15.71 -25.95
N TYR A 491 3.46 -14.54 -25.72
CA TYR A 491 2.92 -13.50 -24.85
C TYR A 491 2.32 -12.35 -25.66
N THR A 492 1.27 -11.76 -25.10
CA THR A 492 0.71 -10.49 -25.58
C THR A 492 1.40 -9.37 -24.83
N ARG A 493 1.91 -8.36 -25.55
CA ARG A 493 2.49 -7.16 -24.94
C ARG A 493 1.45 -6.43 -24.12
N GLN A 494 1.84 -5.99 -22.92
CA GLN A 494 0.98 -5.23 -22.02
C GLN A 494 0.51 -3.92 -22.67
N GLY A 495 -0.67 -3.44 -22.28
CA GLY A 495 -1.28 -2.23 -22.84
C GLY A 495 -1.73 -2.33 -24.31
N GLN A 496 -1.38 -3.39 -25.02
CA GLN A 496 -1.66 -3.48 -26.46
C GLN A 496 -3.14 -3.74 -26.75
N ARG A 497 -3.81 -4.63 -25.99
CA ARG A 497 -5.20 -5.03 -26.24
C ARG A 497 -6.15 -4.63 -25.13
N GLN A 498 -5.64 -4.45 -23.95
CA GLN A 498 -6.38 -4.04 -22.75
C GLN A 498 -5.41 -3.29 -21.82
N PRO A 499 -5.90 -2.40 -20.93
CA PRO A 499 -5.02 -1.50 -20.20
C PRO A 499 -4.32 -2.12 -18.97
N PHE A 500 -4.79 -3.27 -18.47
CA PHE A 500 -4.32 -3.82 -17.20
C PHE A 500 -3.05 -4.66 -17.36
N GLY A 501 -2.17 -4.58 -16.39
CA GLY A 501 -0.96 -5.36 -16.29
C GLY A 501 -0.71 -5.83 -14.86
N TYR A 502 0.55 -5.84 -14.45
CA TYR A 502 1.00 -6.28 -13.13
C TYR A 502 0.15 -5.70 -12.00
N THR A 503 -0.29 -6.56 -11.08
CA THR A 503 -1.19 -6.24 -9.95
C THR A 503 -2.49 -5.50 -10.30
N GLY A 504 -2.91 -5.58 -11.58
CA GLY A 504 -4.10 -4.89 -12.08
C GLY A 504 -3.90 -3.40 -12.39
N TYR A 505 -2.69 -2.88 -12.31
CA TYR A 505 -2.36 -1.50 -12.70
C TYR A 505 -2.55 -1.29 -14.21
N ARG A 506 -2.78 -0.04 -14.60
CA ARG A 506 -2.84 0.35 -16.02
C ARG A 506 -1.44 0.61 -16.56
N TYR A 507 -1.07 -0.11 -17.62
CA TYR A 507 0.23 0.05 -18.26
C TYR A 507 0.24 1.20 -19.26
N ASP A 508 1.32 1.99 -19.23
CA ASP A 508 1.60 3.04 -20.20
C ASP A 508 2.87 2.73 -20.99
N ASP A 509 2.73 2.58 -22.30
CA ASP A 509 3.81 2.18 -23.21
C ASP A 509 4.70 3.35 -23.66
N THR A 510 4.34 4.60 -23.35
CA THR A 510 5.18 5.78 -23.63
C THR A 510 6.22 5.99 -22.53
N GLY A 511 5.78 5.93 -21.29
CA GLY A 511 6.64 6.05 -20.12
C GLY A 511 7.23 4.73 -19.65
N GLU A 512 6.78 3.60 -20.20
CA GLU A 512 7.07 2.24 -19.72
C GLU A 512 6.76 2.09 -18.23
N THR A 513 5.64 2.69 -17.79
CA THR A 513 5.20 2.75 -16.40
C THR A 513 3.90 2.03 -16.16
N TYR A 514 3.65 1.68 -14.91
CA TYR A 514 2.33 1.31 -14.42
C TYR A 514 1.73 2.47 -13.64
N PHE A 515 0.51 2.85 -13.98
CA PHE A 515 -0.26 3.83 -13.23
C PHE A 515 -0.88 3.19 -11.99
N ALA A 516 -0.25 3.40 -10.84
CA ALA A 516 -0.75 2.99 -9.53
C ALA A 516 -1.60 4.08 -8.86
N GLN A 517 -2.30 4.89 -9.64
CA GLN A 517 -3.19 6.00 -9.30
C GLN A 517 -2.49 7.21 -8.67
N ALA A 518 -1.87 7.12 -7.50
CA ALA A 518 -1.14 8.23 -6.91
C ALA A 518 0.21 8.46 -7.56
N ARG A 519 0.88 7.39 -7.99
CA ARG A 519 2.24 7.40 -8.55
C ARG A 519 2.35 6.55 -9.81
N GLU A 520 3.42 6.74 -10.56
CA GLU A 520 3.83 5.84 -11.64
C GLU A 520 4.89 4.87 -11.10
N TYR A 521 4.71 3.58 -11.37
CA TYR A 521 5.65 2.53 -11.02
C TYR A 521 6.46 2.09 -12.23
N ARG A 522 7.79 1.99 -12.08
CA ARG A 522 8.74 1.51 -13.10
C ARG A 522 9.19 0.09 -12.75
N PRO A 523 8.70 -0.93 -13.47
CA PRO A 523 9.01 -2.33 -13.14
C PRO A 523 10.46 -2.74 -13.43
N ASP A 524 11.11 -2.12 -14.42
CA ASP A 524 12.50 -2.38 -14.78
C ASP A 524 13.50 -2.00 -13.67
N ILE A 525 13.23 -0.89 -12.99
CA ILE A 525 14.01 -0.44 -11.84
C ILE A 525 13.40 -0.85 -10.48
N GLY A 526 12.18 -1.42 -10.48
CA GLY A 526 11.47 -1.89 -9.28
C GLY A 526 11.08 -0.78 -8.30
N ARG A 527 10.75 0.45 -8.81
CA ARG A 527 10.53 1.65 -7.99
C ARG A 527 9.41 2.52 -8.53
N PHE A 528 8.86 3.34 -7.65
CA PHE A 528 8.04 4.50 -8.05
C PHE A 528 8.91 5.60 -8.64
N THR A 529 8.32 6.40 -9.55
CA THR A 529 8.99 7.54 -10.21
C THR A 529 8.91 8.83 -9.39
N ALA A 530 8.12 8.85 -8.33
CA ALA A 530 7.89 10.00 -7.47
C ALA A 530 7.99 9.60 -5.99
N GLU A 531 8.29 10.59 -5.14
CA GLU A 531 8.23 10.41 -3.69
C GLU A 531 6.83 10.06 -3.23
N ASP A 532 6.74 9.25 -2.17
CA ASP A 532 5.47 8.97 -1.52
C ASP A 532 4.86 10.23 -0.92
N VAL A 533 3.54 10.35 -1.02
CA VAL A 533 2.78 11.40 -0.33
C VAL A 533 2.86 11.19 1.19
N ILE A 534 2.91 9.94 1.62
CA ILE A 534 3.07 9.53 3.02
C ILE A 534 4.55 9.50 3.35
N LYS A 535 4.97 10.42 4.21
CA LYS A 535 6.38 10.57 4.60
C LYS A 535 6.74 9.58 5.70
N GLY A 536 7.93 8.98 5.60
CA GLY A 536 8.51 8.15 6.64
C GLY A 536 8.73 8.91 7.95
N SER A 537 8.74 8.19 9.05
CA SER A 537 9.02 8.72 10.39
C SER A 537 10.19 7.98 11.02
N VAL A 538 10.76 8.55 12.11
CA VAL A 538 11.85 7.91 12.85
C VAL A 538 11.43 6.55 13.44
N ILE A 539 10.14 6.38 13.69
CA ILE A 539 9.55 5.16 14.23
C ILE A 539 9.42 4.08 13.13
N ARG A 540 9.38 4.49 11.86
CA ARG A 540 9.30 3.62 10.69
C ARG A 540 10.41 3.95 9.70
N PRO A 541 11.66 3.57 10.03
CA PRO A 541 12.82 3.90 9.21
C PRO A 541 12.78 3.25 7.83
N GLU A 542 12.09 2.12 7.68
CA GLU A 542 11.87 1.47 6.40
C GLU A 542 11.10 2.35 5.41
N LYS A 543 10.33 3.34 5.87
CA LYS A 543 9.59 4.31 5.04
C LYS A 543 10.38 5.56 4.66
N PHE A 544 11.60 5.72 5.14
CA PHE A 544 12.43 6.85 4.69
C PHE A 544 12.79 6.77 3.20
N ASN A 545 12.84 5.57 2.63
CA ASN A 545 12.94 5.42 1.19
C ASN A 545 11.56 5.52 0.55
N GLN A 546 11.24 6.70 0.06
CA GLN A 546 9.93 7.09 -0.47
C GLN A 546 9.63 6.56 -1.87
N TYR A 547 10.58 5.85 -2.50
CA TYR A 547 10.45 5.31 -3.85
C TYR A 547 10.26 3.80 -3.89
N LYS A 548 10.40 3.13 -2.76
CA LYS A 548 10.31 1.67 -2.66
C LYS A 548 8.93 1.16 -3.06
N TYR A 549 8.90 0.06 -3.81
CA TYR A 549 7.70 -0.70 -4.08
C TYR A 549 7.62 -1.90 -3.13
N CYS A 550 6.51 -2.00 -2.39
CA CYS A 550 6.17 -3.17 -1.55
C CYS A 550 7.34 -3.64 -0.66
N LEU A 551 8.11 -2.72 -0.06
CA LEU A 551 9.27 -3.02 0.79
C LEU A 551 10.29 -3.98 0.16
N ASN A 552 10.39 -4.04 -1.18
CA ASN A 552 11.16 -5.02 -1.95
C ASN A 552 10.73 -6.49 -1.75
N ASN A 553 9.49 -6.72 -1.33
CA ASN A 553 8.86 -8.04 -1.24
C ASN A 553 7.55 -8.08 -2.06
N PRO A 554 7.64 -8.07 -3.38
CA PRO A 554 6.48 -7.93 -4.27
C PRO A 554 5.58 -9.17 -4.32
N PHE A 555 5.99 -10.29 -3.74
CA PHE A 555 5.15 -11.48 -3.60
C PHE A 555 4.28 -11.47 -2.35
N LYS A 556 4.62 -10.66 -1.36
CA LYS A 556 3.86 -10.56 -0.11
C LYS A 556 2.91 -9.38 -0.10
N TYR A 557 3.31 -8.25 -0.68
CA TYR A 557 2.59 -6.98 -0.63
C TYR A 557 2.16 -6.51 -2.01
N VAL A 558 1.07 -5.74 -2.04
CA VAL A 558 0.58 -5.02 -3.23
C VAL A 558 0.21 -3.61 -2.78
N ASP A 559 0.73 -2.60 -3.47
CA ASP A 559 0.32 -1.21 -3.26
C ASP A 559 -0.83 -0.87 -4.21
N LEU A 560 -2.09 -0.94 -3.74
CA LEU A 560 -3.28 -0.83 -4.61
C LEU A 560 -3.48 0.55 -5.23
N ASN A 561 -3.04 1.61 -4.58
CA ASN A 561 -3.34 3.00 -4.95
C ASN A 561 -2.10 3.88 -5.15
N GLY A 562 -0.90 3.32 -5.06
CA GLY A 562 0.36 4.04 -5.16
C GLY A 562 0.68 4.89 -3.92
N MET A 563 0.10 4.55 -2.77
CA MET A 563 0.37 5.09 -1.44
C MET A 563 0.51 3.91 -0.50
N GLU A 564 1.64 3.78 0.19
CA GLU A 564 1.82 2.73 1.19
C GLU A 564 0.81 2.92 2.33
N GLU A 565 0.19 1.82 2.74
CA GLU A 565 -0.73 1.63 3.87
C GLU A 565 -2.08 2.36 3.79
N GLU A 566 -3.12 1.57 3.62
CA GLU A 566 -4.50 2.01 3.85
C GLU A 566 -4.98 1.51 5.21
N TYR A 567 -5.34 2.42 6.09
CA TYR A 567 -6.17 2.07 7.24
C TYR A 567 -7.56 1.66 6.76
N THR A 568 -8.02 0.52 7.24
CA THR A 568 -9.32 -0.06 6.85
C THR A 568 -10.33 -0.05 7.97
N ALA A 569 -9.83 -0.07 9.22
CA ALA A 569 -10.68 -0.08 10.39
C ALA A 569 -9.99 0.53 11.62
N VAL A 570 -10.77 0.85 12.64
CA VAL A 570 -10.30 1.10 14.01
C VAL A 570 -11.02 0.16 14.96
N ILE A 571 -10.30 -0.40 15.92
CA ILE A 571 -10.87 -1.21 16.98
C ILE A 571 -10.73 -0.45 18.31
N TYR A 572 -11.87 -0.11 18.91
CA TYR A 572 -11.91 0.37 20.28
C TYR A 572 -11.80 -0.84 21.21
N LEU A 573 -10.81 -0.87 22.08
CA LEU A 573 -10.45 -2.00 22.93
C LEU A 573 -10.82 -1.74 24.39
N LEU A 574 -11.19 -2.81 25.08
CA LEU A 574 -11.51 -2.79 26.50
C LEU A 574 -10.65 -3.82 27.26
N ASN A 575 -9.97 -3.39 28.31
CA ASN A 575 -9.13 -4.24 29.13
C ASN A 575 -9.96 -5.23 30.00
N GLU A 576 -9.46 -6.46 30.16
CA GLU A 576 -10.14 -7.53 30.92
C GLU A 576 -10.38 -7.21 32.41
N GLY A 577 -9.50 -6.41 33.02
CA GLY A 577 -9.61 -5.98 34.42
C GLY A 577 -10.72 -4.96 34.72
N THR A 578 -11.48 -4.54 33.72
CA THR A 578 -12.44 -3.42 33.85
C THR A 578 -13.80 -3.79 34.42
N GLY A 579 -14.04 -5.03 34.85
CA GLY A 579 -15.26 -5.45 35.56
C GLY A 579 -16.55 -5.13 34.77
N THR A 580 -16.96 -6.00 33.87
CA THR A 580 -18.26 -5.91 33.18
C THR A 580 -19.43 -6.41 34.05
N GLY A 581 -19.14 -6.82 35.30
CA GLY A 581 -20.13 -7.43 36.20
C GLY A 581 -20.90 -6.41 37.04
N GLU A 582 -22.19 -6.62 37.20
CA GLU A 582 -23.13 -5.84 38.03
C GLU A 582 -22.81 -5.82 39.54
N THR A 583 -21.67 -6.39 39.98
CA THR A 583 -21.36 -6.66 41.41
C THR A 583 -20.31 -5.76 42.02
N ASP A 584 -19.92 -4.67 41.36
CA ASP A 584 -18.99 -3.72 41.96
C ASP A 584 -19.69 -2.72 42.91
N ASN A 585 -20.12 -3.21 44.06
CA ASN A 585 -20.85 -2.47 45.10
C ASN A 585 -19.96 -1.62 46.00
N GLY A 586 -18.75 -1.22 45.58
CA GLY A 586 -17.90 -0.34 46.37
C GLY A 586 -17.72 1.03 45.75
N PRO A 587 -17.52 2.09 46.53
CA PRO A 587 -17.21 3.42 45.99
C PRO A 587 -15.84 3.48 45.28
N LEU A 588 -15.09 2.39 45.27
CA LEU A 588 -13.75 2.26 44.73
C LEU A 588 -13.58 1.04 43.76
N GLY A 589 -14.66 0.38 43.31
CA GLY A 589 -14.68 -0.76 42.36
C GLY A 589 -13.40 -1.58 42.15
N LYS A 590 -13.52 -2.83 41.73
CA LYS A 590 -12.36 -3.65 41.29
C LYS A 590 -11.90 -3.17 39.92
N GLY A 591 -10.70 -2.67 39.78
CA GLY A 591 -10.19 -2.27 38.45
C GLY A 591 -9.69 -0.82 38.41
N GLY A 592 -9.05 -0.39 39.48
CA GLY A 592 -8.46 0.94 39.57
C GLY A 592 -9.20 1.87 40.52
N ALA A 593 -8.60 2.98 40.86
CA ALA A 593 -9.01 3.87 41.95
C ALA A 593 -10.46 4.41 41.89
N PHE A 594 -11.24 4.12 40.87
CA PHE A 594 -12.64 4.53 40.72
C PHE A 594 -13.49 3.59 39.86
N GLY A 595 -13.10 2.32 39.64
CA GLY A 595 -13.82 1.42 38.73
C GLY A 595 -13.79 1.91 37.27
N GLN A 596 -12.79 2.67 36.91
CA GLN A 596 -12.60 3.22 35.57
C GLN A 596 -11.80 2.20 34.77
N GLY A 597 -12.42 1.47 33.90
CA GLY A 597 -11.75 0.55 33.01
C GLY A 597 -10.68 1.23 32.16
N HIS A 598 -9.88 0.44 31.46
CA HIS A 598 -8.85 0.92 30.54
C HIS A 598 -9.33 0.74 29.10
N ALA A 599 -9.17 1.77 28.27
CA ALA A 599 -9.52 1.75 26.86
C ALA A 599 -8.31 2.09 25.99
N ALA A 600 -8.25 1.44 24.82
CA ALA A 600 -7.22 1.68 23.82
C ALA A 600 -7.82 1.68 22.41
N LEU A 601 -7.02 2.07 21.42
CA LEU A 601 -7.36 2.03 20.01
C LEU A 601 -6.33 1.21 19.23
N LEU A 602 -6.79 0.41 18.29
CA LEU A 602 -5.98 -0.25 17.28
C LEU A 602 -6.46 0.21 15.90
N LEU A 603 -5.62 0.94 15.20
CA LEU A 603 -5.85 1.33 13.81
C LEU A 603 -5.41 0.18 12.91
N VAL A 604 -6.34 -0.47 12.22
CA VAL A 604 -6.12 -1.66 11.40
C VAL A 604 -5.81 -1.25 9.96
N LYS A 605 -4.75 -1.79 9.39
CA LYS A 605 -4.32 -1.60 8.00
C LYS A 605 -4.83 -2.73 7.09
N GLY A 606 -4.82 -2.48 5.79
CA GLY A 606 -5.28 -3.45 4.80
C GLY A 606 -4.43 -4.70 4.68
N ASP A 607 -3.18 -4.66 5.12
CA ASP A 607 -2.23 -5.77 5.13
C ASP A 607 -2.35 -6.71 6.35
N GLY A 608 -3.30 -6.44 7.26
CA GLY A 608 -3.48 -7.23 8.49
C GLY A 608 -2.61 -6.80 9.65
N THR A 609 -1.83 -5.72 9.52
CA THR A 609 -1.11 -5.08 10.62
C THR A 609 -1.89 -3.91 11.21
N GLY A 610 -1.38 -3.28 12.27
CA GLY A 610 -2.05 -2.11 12.85
C GLY A 610 -1.19 -1.33 13.82
N ASP A 611 -1.58 -0.07 14.07
CA ASP A 611 -0.97 0.81 15.06
C ASP A 611 -1.80 0.83 16.33
N PHE A 612 -1.17 0.53 17.45
CA PHE A 612 -1.81 0.46 18.76
C PHE A 612 -1.50 1.67 19.63
N PHE A 613 -2.53 2.23 20.25
CA PHE A 613 -2.45 3.39 21.14
C PHE A 613 -3.27 3.17 22.41
N SER A 614 -2.60 3.22 23.56
CA SER A 614 -3.20 3.07 24.87
C SER A 614 -2.80 4.23 25.79
N TYR A 615 -3.75 4.93 26.38
CA TYR A 615 -3.46 6.02 27.29
C TYR A 615 -3.36 5.50 28.74
N ALA A 616 -2.15 5.49 29.29
CA ALA A 616 -1.91 5.17 30.68
C ALA A 616 -2.10 6.43 31.54
N GLY A 617 -3.23 6.53 32.21
CA GLY A 617 -3.43 7.54 33.26
C GLY A 617 -2.55 7.25 34.46
N ALA A 618 -2.18 8.29 35.26
CA ALA A 618 -1.38 8.13 36.46
C ALA A 618 -2.01 7.11 37.42
N ALA A 619 -1.22 6.07 37.78
CA ALA A 619 -1.72 4.91 38.50
C ALA A 619 -2.05 5.17 39.99
N LYS A 620 -1.88 6.39 40.52
CA LYS A 620 -2.14 6.73 41.92
C LYS A 620 -3.05 7.98 42.02
N ILE A 621 -4.02 7.93 42.92
CA ILE A 621 -4.89 9.08 43.27
C ILE A 621 -4.09 10.35 43.54
N ASN A 622 -2.93 10.24 44.20
CA ASN A 622 -2.07 11.36 44.50
C ASN A 622 -1.45 11.98 43.25
N ALA A 623 -1.17 11.20 42.22
CA ALA A 623 -0.64 11.67 40.94
C ALA A 623 -1.66 12.49 40.16
N VAL A 624 -2.93 12.14 40.23
CA VAL A 624 -4.03 12.92 39.64
C VAL A 624 -4.20 14.28 40.34
N LEU A 625 -3.86 14.32 41.63
CA LEU A 625 -3.99 15.55 42.44
C LEU A 625 -2.73 16.42 42.38
N ASP A 626 -1.57 15.86 42.07
CA ASP A 626 -0.31 16.59 41.95
C ASP A 626 0.04 17.00 40.52
N GLY A 627 -0.81 16.64 39.55
CA GLY A 627 -0.63 17.04 38.13
C GLY A 627 0.43 16.24 37.40
N SER A 628 0.75 15.01 37.86
CA SER A 628 1.65 14.13 37.11
C SER A 628 1.06 13.72 35.76
N GLU A 629 1.90 13.73 34.74
CA GLU A 629 1.52 13.57 33.35
C GLU A 629 1.17 12.10 33.03
N GLY A 630 -0.02 11.88 32.42
CA GLY A 630 -0.31 10.64 31.72
C GLY A 630 0.41 10.64 30.37
N TYR A 631 0.72 9.48 29.81
CA TYR A 631 1.32 9.35 28.48
C TYR A 631 0.55 8.35 27.62
N LEU A 632 0.68 8.50 26.30
CA LEU A 632 0.11 7.59 25.34
C LEU A 632 1.15 6.50 25.03
N SER A 633 0.89 5.25 25.45
CA SER A 633 1.74 4.11 25.16
C SER A 633 1.41 3.48 23.80
N VAL A 634 2.39 2.78 23.24
CA VAL A 634 2.33 2.11 21.93
C VAL A 634 2.83 0.67 22.07
N HIS A 635 2.52 -0.17 21.08
CA HIS A 635 3.11 -1.52 21.01
C HIS A 635 4.60 -1.43 20.70
N THR A 636 5.40 -2.24 21.40
CA THR A 636 6.86 -2.24 21.27
C THR A 636 7.42 -3.65 21.17
N ASP A 637 8.62 -3.77 20.59
CA ASP A 637 9.45 -4.96 20.72
C ASP A 637 10.08 -5.04 22.13
N GLN A 638 10.85 -6.11 22.37
CA GLN A 638 11.53 -6.33 23.67
C GLN A 638 12.62 -5.27 23.97
N ASP A 639 13.08 -4.55 22.96
CA ASP A 639 14.07 -3.47 23.07
C ASP A 639 13.40 -2.09 23.25
N GLY A 640 12.05 -2.01 23.26
CA GLY A 640 11.27 -0.81 23.49
C GLY A 640 11.03 0.03 22.22
N ASN A 641 11.34 -0.48 21.00
CA ASN A 641 11.03 0.21 19.76
C ASN A 641 9.56 -0.01 19.38
N MET A 642 8.88 1.04 18.92
CA MET A 642 7.51 0.93 18.42
C MET A 642 7.47 0.04 17.17
N ILE A 643 6.60 -0.96 17.17
CA ILE A 643 6.37 -1.88 16.06
C ILE A 643 4.88 -2.02 15.77
N ASP A 644 4.57 -2.49 14.56
CA ASP A 644 3.21 -2.79 14.15
C ASP A 644 2.65 -4.00 14.89
N VAL A 645 1.37 -3.95 15.19
CA VAL A 645 0.62 -5.08 15.75
C VAL A 645 0.25 -6.04 14.62
N ASN A 646 0.53 -7.33 14.77
CA ASN A 646 -0.16 -8.35 14.00
C ASN A 646 -1.61 -8.46 14.51
N VAL A 647 -2.55 -7.94 13.74
CA VAL A 647 -3.95 -7.80 14.18
C VAL A 647 -4.58 -9.16 14.46
N ASP A 648 -4.30 -10.17 13.63
CA ASP A 648 -4.87 -11.51 13.80
C ASP A 648 -4.35 -12.21 15.07
N GLU A 649 -3.06 -12.11 15.34
CA GLU A 649 -2.43 -12.65 16.54
C GLU A 649 -2.92 -11.95 17.80
N PHE A 650 -3.03 -10.63 17.76
CA PHE A 650 -3.58 -9.84 18.86
C PHE A 650 -5.05 -10.17 19.13
N LEU A 651 -5.89 -10.29 18.09
CA LEU A 651 -7.32 -10.65 18.27
C LEU A 651 -7.47 -12.06 18.85
N GLU A 652 -6.48 -12.93 18.69
CA GLU A 652 -6.48 -14.28 19.27
C GLU A 652 -6.03 -14.27 20.73
N SER A 653 -4.91 -13.61 21.05
CA SER A 653 -4.31 -13.57 22.40
C SER A 653 -4.96 -12.52 23.30
N GLY A 654 -5.30 -11.38 22.75
CA GLY A 654 -5.70 -10.19 23.52
C GLY A 654 -4.57 -9.50 24.28
N GLU A 655 -3.31 -9.87 24.00
CA GLU A 655 -2.12 -9.42 24.75
C GLU A 655 -1.17 -8.64 23.84
N LEU A 656 -0.67 -7.51 24.32
CA LEU A 656 0.34 -6.69 23.65
C LEU A 656 1.41 -6.21 24.63
N LEU A 657 2.68 -6.33 24.23
CA LEU A 657 3.78 -5.66 24.90
C LEU A 657 3.72 -4.16 24.56
N THR A 658 3.81 -3.31 25.58
CA THR A 658 3.77 -1.85 25.40
C THR A 658 5.00 -1.19 26.03
N ASP A 659 5.30 0.04 25.64
CA ASP A 659 6.34 0.88 26.25
C ASP A 659 5.94 1.43 27.63
N ARG A 660 4.85 0.96 28.18
CA ARG A 660 4.43 1.25 29.55
C ARG A 660 5.39 0.57 30.53
N VAL A 661 5.97 1.37 31.39
CA VAL A 661 6.94 0.91 32.40
C VAL A 661 6.35 1.06 33.80
N GLU A 662 6.33 -0.02 34.56
CA GLU A 662 6.09 0.04 36.03
C GLU A 662 7.37 -0.32 36.76
N LEU A 663 7.52 0.20 37.98
CA LEU A 663 8.60 -0.23 38.88
C LEU A 663 8.16 -1.53 39.58
N ASP A 664 8.97 -2.56 39.46
CA ASP A 664 8.78 -3.80 40.20
C ASP A 664 8.97 -3.58 41.72
N GLU A 665 8.77 -4.61 42.51
CA GLU A 665 8.95 -4.56 43.99
C GLU A 665 10.38 -4.18 44.39
N ASN A 666 11.36 -4.29 43.48
CA ASN A 666 12.76 -3.97 43.68
C ASN A 666 13.13 -2.57 43.15
N GLY A 667 12.21 -1.88 42.48
CA GLY A 667 12.43 -0.57 41.87
C GLY A 667 13.11 -0.64 40.51
N GLU A 668 13.11 -1.80 39.85
CA GLU A 668 13.56 -1.97 38.46
C GLU A 668 12.40 -1.75 37.47
N HIS A 669 12.72 -1.25 36.29
CA HIS A 669 11.74 -1.00 35.23
C HIS A 669 11.40 -2.30 34.48
N GLU A 670 10.13 -2.65 34.40
CA GLU A 670 9.64 -3.78 33.62
C GLU A 670 8.58 -3.32 32.62
N ASN A 671 8.70 -3.74 31.36
CA ASN A 671 7.68 -3.49 30.33
C ASN A 671 6.46 -4.35 30.62
N LEU A 672 5.26 -3.75 30.51
CA LEU A 672 4.02 -4.42 30.84
C LEU A 672 3.29 -4.91 29.58
N TYR A 673 2.69 -6.10 29.71
CA TYR A 673 1.69 -6.57 28.78
C TYR A 673 0.32 -5.99 29.11
N ASP A 674 -0.30 -5.31 28.15
CA ASP A 674 -1.69 -4.91 28.23
C ASP A 674 -2.59 -6.05 27.75
N HIS A 675 -3.65 -6.36 28.50
CA HIS A 675 -4.59 -7.44 28.20
C HIS A 675 -5.95 -6.86 27.84
N TYR A 676 -6.49 -7.30 26.69
CA TYR A 676 -7.79 -6.86 26.19
C TYR A 676 -8.68 -8.07 25.93
N SER A 677 -9.96 -7.99 26.24
CA SER A 677 -10.91 -9.09 26.07
C SER A 677 -12.01 -8.78 25.10
N HIS A 678 -12.38 -7.51 24.95
CA HIS A 678 -13.51 -7.06 24.14
C HIS A 678 -13.12 -5.88 23.25
N GLY A 679 -13.81 -5.74 22.11
CA GLY A 679 -13.60 -4.62 21.22
C GLY A 679 -14.81 -4.27 20.38
N ILE A 680 -14.77 -3.06 19.81
CA ILE A 680 -15.74 -2.57 18.83
C ILE A 680 -14.97 -2.28 17.55
N TYR A 681 -15.20 -3.08 16.51
CA TYR A 681 -14.62 -2.91 15.18
C TYR A 681 -15.45 -1.92 14.37
N MET A 682 -14.80 -0.90 13.84
CA MET A 682 -15.41 0.17 13.06
C MET A 682 -14.63 0.35 11.75
N PRO A 683 -15.24 0.07 10.58
CA PRO A 683 -14.58 0.36 9.31
C PRO A 683 -14.41 1.87 9.13
N ILE A 684 -13.23 2.27 8.65
CA ILE A 684 -12.87 3.67 8.38
C ILE A 684 -12.28 3.82 6.98
N THR A 685 -12.17 5.05 6.48
CA THR A 685 -11.36 5.34 5.30
C THR A 685 -9.91 5.57 5.70
N ASN A 686 -8.99 5.49 4.74
CA ASN A 686 -7.59 5.76 4.98
C ASN A 686 -7.35 7.18 5.52
N GLU A 687 -8.01 8.20 4.96
CA GLU A 687 -7.86 9.58 5.45
C GLU A 687 -8.29 9.72 6.91
N MET A 688 -9.33 8.99 7.32
CA MET A 688 -9.77 8.96 8.71
C MET A 688 -8.73 8.28 9.61
N GLY A 689 -8.18 7.15 9.16
CA GLY A 689 -7.12 6.43 9.89
C GLY A 689 -5.85 7.26 10.02
N MET A 690 -5.41 7.91 8.96
CA MET A 690 -4.26 8.82 8.97
C MET A 690 -4.47 9.99 9.95
N ALA A 691 -5.64 10.64 9.92
CA ALA A 691 -5.94 11.72 10.85
C ALA A 691 -5.97 11.25 12.32
N MET A 692 -6.44 10.03 12.56
CA MET A 692 -6.40 9.41 13.90
C MET A 692 -4.95 9.12 14.33
N TYR A 693 -4.14 8.57 13.45
CA TYR A 693 -2.72 8.30 13.70
C TYR A 693 -1.96 9.59 14.01
N ASP A 694 -2.07 10.60 13.16
CA ASP A 694 -1.44 11.90 13.35
C ASP A 694 -1.82 12.54 14.69
N LYS A 695 -3.09 12.43 15.08
CA LYS A 695 -3.59 12.93 16.37
C LYS A 695 -3.00 12.16 17.54
N ALA A 696 -2.91 10.84 17.44
CA ALA A 696 -2.29 10.01 18.46
C ALA A 696 -0.81 10.38 18.64
N MET A 697 -0.07 10.53 17.55
CA MET A 697 1.33 10.94 17.57
C MET A 697 1.52 12.38 18.06
N GLU A 698 0.61 13.31 17.75
CA GLU A 698 0.61 14.67 18.32
C GLU A 698 0.47 14.63 19.84
N ILE A 699 -0.45 13.83 20.37
CA ILE A 699 -0.64 13.64 21.82
C ILE A 699 0.60 13.03 22.46
N ARG A 700 1.16 11.97 21.85
CA ARG A 700 2.35 11.29 22.33
C ARG A 700 3.57 12.21 22.42
N ASN A 701 3.81 13.01 21.38
CA ASN A 701 4.99 13.87 21.27
C ASN A 701 4.89 15.20 22.03
N ASN A 702 3.68 15.60 22.45
CA ASN A 702 3.44 16.84 23.16
C ASN A 702 2.49 16.65 24.37
N PRO A 703 2.86 15.80 25.33
CA PRO A 703 1.98 15.48 26.47
C PRO A 703 1.64 16.73 27.31
N GLU A 704 2.55 17.71 27.43
CA GLU A 704 2.32 18.96 28.15
C GLU A 704 1.18 19.81 27.58
N LYS A 705 0.99 19.80 26.23
CA LYS A 705 -0.13 20.50 25.56
C LYS A 705 -1.47 19.92 25.93
N TYR A 706 -1.49 18.66 26.32
CA TYR A 706 -2.66 17.88 26.72
C TYR A 706 -2.68 17.60 28.22
N GLN A 707 -2.17 18.55 29.04
CA GLN A 707 -2.29 18.49 30.53
C GLN A 707 -3.75 18.37 30.92
N LEU A 708 -4.17 17.15 31.16
CA LEU A 708 -5.55 16.75 31.23
C LEU A 708 -5.91 16.41 32.66
N ILE A 709 -6.00 17.46 33.50
CA ILE A 709 -6.37 17.34 34.93
C ILE A 709 -7.64 16.48 35.16
N ASN A 710 -8.41 16.21 34.10
CA ASN A 710 -9.65 15.42 34.14
C ASN A 710 -9.81 14.41 33.01
N HIS A 711 -8.78 14.12 32.20
CA HIS A 711 -8.95 13.23 31.07
C HIS A 711 -8.51 11.81 31.44
N ASN A 712 -9.43 10.87 31.29
CA ASN A 712 -9.17 9.43 31.42
C ASN A 712 -8.82 8.84 30.03
N CYS A 713 -8.37 7.58 30.01
CA CYS A 713 -8.01 6.87 28.77
C CYS A 713 -9.11 6.96 27.70
N ASN A 714 -10.39 6.94 28.09
CA ASN A 714 -11.49 7.03 27.17
C ASN A 714 -11.64 8.41 26.50
N GLN A 715 -11.36 9.50 27.22
CA GLN A 715 -11.42 10.84 26.61
C GLN A 715 -10.28 11.04 25.60
N VAL A 716 -9.09 10.49 25.85
CA VAL A 716 -7.97 10.51 24.90
C VAL A 716 -8.30 9.68 23.66
N THR A 717 -8.83 8.47 23.84
CA THR A 717 -9.27 7.64 22.69
C THR A 717 -10.38 8.34 21.88
N GLN A 718 -11.30 9.06 22.53
CA GLN A 718 -12.31 9.87 21.81
C GLN A 718 -11.70 11.03 21.03
N LEU A 719 -10.72 11.75 21.55
CA LEU A 719 -10.02 12.81 20.82
C LEU A 719 -9.33 12.28 19.54
N ILE A 720 -8.75 11.08 19.61
CA ILE A 720 -8.15 10.43 18.46
C ILE A 720 -9.24 10.05 17.44
N LEU A 721 -10.33 9.45 17.89
CA LEU A 721 -11.46 9.07 17.03
C LEU A 721 -12.11 10.29 16.34
N GLU A 722 -12.29 11.40 17.09
CA GLU A 722 -12.84 12.65 16.56
C GLU A 722 -11.97 13.28 15.47
N ALA A 723 -10.65 13.14 15.56
CA ALA A 723 -9.73 13.61 14.53
C ALA A 723 -9.98 12.91 13.19
N GLY A 724 -10.39 11.63 13.20
CA GLY A 724 -10.84 10.92 12.00
C GLY A 724 -12.23 11.33 11.49
N GLY A 725 -12.85 12.38 12.08
CA GLY A 725 -14.17 12.87 11.66
C GLY A 725 -15.32 11.98 12.11
N ARG A 726 -15.08 11.03 13.02
CA ARG A 726 -16.11 10.19 13.64
C ARG A 726 -16.56 10.82 14.94
N ASN A 727 -17.71 11.45 14.94
CA ASN A 727 -18.36 11.82 16.19
C ASN A 727 -19.12 10.58 16.71
N PHE A 728 -18.46 9.79 17.55
CA PHE A 728 -18.99 8.53 18.09
C PHE A 728 -19.90 8.71 19.30
N ALA A 729 -20.04 9.93 19.79
CA ALA A 729 -21.02 10.22 20.82
C ALA A 729 -22.41 10.32 20.17
N PRO A 730 -23.35 9.39 20.42
CA PRO A 730 -24.77 9.65 20.15
C PRO A 730 -25.17 10.96 20.81
N ALA A 731 -26.08 11.70 20.21
CA ALA A 731 -26.54 13.01 20.71
C ALA A 731 -27.07 13.03 22.16
N ASN A 732 -27.20 11.86 22.79
CA ASN A 732 -27.66 11.64 24.16
C ASN A 732 -26.57 11.10 25.09
N PHE A 733 -25.26 11.17 24.70
CA PHE A 733 -24.18 10.75 25.57
C PHE A 733 -24.07 11.73 26.74
N ASP A 734 -24.35 11.26 27.94
CA ASP A 734 -24.05 12.03 29.14
C ASP A 734 -22.53 12.09 29.29
N TRP A 735 -21.93 13.21 28.89
CA TRP A 735 -20.48 13.45 28.96
C TRP A 735 -19.88 13.31 30.38
N LEU A 736 -20.75 13.24 31.42
CA LEU A 736 -20.36 12.98 32.80
C LEU A 736 -20.05 11.49 33.07
N ASP A 737 -20.51 10.57 32.22
CA ASP A 737 -20.26 9.13 32.40
C ASP A 737 -19.27 8.59 31.36
N THR A 738 -18.02 9.00 31.51
CA THR A 738 -16.90 8.67 30.60
C THR A 738 -16.17 7.40 30.96
N ARG A 739 -16.71 6.55 31.84
CA ARG A 739 -16.09 5.27 32.19
C ARG A 739 -16.05 4.32 30.98
N PRO A 740 -14.91 3.69 30.64
CA PRO A 740 -14.77 2.84 29.46
C PRO A 740 -15.84 1.75 29.35
N ASN A 741 -16.22 1.10 30.45
CA ASN A 741 -17.28 0.08 30.47
C ASN A 741 -18.64 0.65 30.09
N ASN A 742 -18.99 1.85 30.54
CA ASN A 742 -20.26 2.48 30.22
C ASN A 742 -20.25 2.96 28.77
N VAL A 743 -19.13 3.49 28.28
CA VAL A 743 -18.96 3.86 26.88
C VAL A 743 -19.11 2.63 25.99
N TYR A 744 -18.42 1.54 26.31
CA TYR A 744 -18.54 0.27 25.57
C TYR A 744 -19.99 -0.22 25.53
N ARG A 745 -20.66 -0.31 26.68
CA ARG A 745 -22.05 -0.73 26.77
C ARG A 745 -22.98 0.18 25.95
N ASN A 746 -22.87 1.48 26.12
CA ASN A 746 -23.70 2.44 25.39
C ASN A 746 -23.45 2.38 23.88
N MET A 747 -22.20 2.20 23.44
CA MET A 747 -21.86 2.00 22.03
C MET A 747 -22.44 0.70 21.49
N THR A 748 -22.37 -0.41 22.25
CA THR A 748 -22.93 -1.70 21.82
C THR A 748 -24.46 -1.65 21.75
N GLU A 749 -25.13 -1.00 22.71
CA GLU A 749 -26.57 -0.75 22.65
C GLU A 749 -26.95 0.10 21.44
N TRP A 750 -26.21 1.17 21.19
CA TRP A 750 -26.42 2.00 19.99
C TRP A 750 -26.18 1.23 18.68
N ILE A 751 -25.13 0.40 18.60
CA ILE A 751 -24.86 -0.47 17.43
C ILE A 751 -26.03 -1.43 17.24
N PHE A 752 -26.52 -2.05 18.30
CA PHE A 752 -27.63 -2.98 18.25
C PHE A 752 -28.92 -2.31 17.73
N GLU A 753 -29.20 -1.07 18.18
CA GLU A 753 -30.36 -0.31 17.76
C GLU A 753 -30.23 0.24 16.33
N ASN A 754 -29.08 0.78 15.97
CA ASN A 754 -28.85 1.53 14.72
C ASN A 754 -28.23 0.69 13.60
N LYS A 755 -27.61 -0.45 13.93
CA LYS A 755 -26.98 -1.41 12.99
C LYS A 755 -26.08 -0.73 11.95
N PRO A 756 -25.08 0.06 12.36
CA PRO A 756 -24.20 0.75 11.43
C PRO A 756 -23.41 -0.24 10.58
N LYS A 757 -23.20 0.12 9.33
CA LYS A 757 -22.57 -0.75 8.33
C LYS A 757 -21.17 -1.18 8.74
N GLY A 758 -20.93 -2.48 8.78
CA GLY A 758 -19.61 -3.08 9.00
C GLY A 758 -19.09 -3.02 10.42
N TRP A 759 -19.83 -2.40 11.35
CA TRP A 759 -19.45 -2.38 12.76
C TRP A 759 -19.70 -3.75 13.40
N ARG A 760 -18.78 -4.13 14.30
CA ARG A 760 -18.85 -5.39 15.05
C ARG A 760 -18.44 -5.11 16.49
N TYR A 761 -18.95 -5.89 17.42
CA TYR A 761 -18.56 -5.82 18.83
C TYR A 761 -18.60 -7.21 19.46
N GLY A 762 -17.86 -7.41 20.54
CA GLY A 762 -17.80 -8.69 21.26
C GLY A 762 -16.39 -8.99 21.76
N ARG A 763 -16.13 -10.26 22.08
CA ARG A 763 -14.80 -10.72 22.45
C ARG A 763 -13.85 -10.65 21.25
N LEU A 764 -12.56 -10.35 21.47
CA LEU A 764 -11.60 -10.10 20.40
C LEU A 764 -11.48 -11.26 19.41
N ASN A 765 -11.41 -12.50 19.90
CA ASN A 765 -11.34 -13.71 19.06
C ASN A 765 -12.55 -13.87 18.11
N MET A 766 -13.70 -13.30 18.46
CA MET A 766 -14.91 -13.32 17.63
C MET A 766 -14.88 -12.22 16.57
N LEU A 767 -14.23 -11.10 16.82
CA LEU A 767 -14.02 -10.03 15.82
C LEU A 767 -13.18 -10.53 14.64
N ARG A 768 -12.16 -11.37 14.90
CA ARG A 768 -11.33 -12.02 13.88
C ARG A 768 -12.15 -12.85 12.89
N LEU A 769 -13.11 -13.62 13.36
CA LEU A 769 -13.92 -14.52 12.54
C LEU A 769 -14.98 -13.80 11.67
N GLY A 770 -15.07 -12.48 11.75
CA GLY A 770 -16.08 -11.70 11.04
C GLY A 770 -17.50 -11.98 11.52
N ALA A 771 -17.65 -12.63 12.64
CA ALA A 771 -18.94 -12.97 13.22
C ALA A 771 -19.57 -11.72 13.87
N PHE A 772 -20.85 -11.51 13.58
CA PHE A 772 -21.69 -10.55 14.31
C PHE A 772 -22.24 -11.30 15.52
N TYR A 773 -22.01 -10.82 16.72
CA TYR A 773 -22.55 -11.44 17.89
C TYR A 773 -23.40 -10.52 18.73
N ASP A 774 -24.52 -11.11 19.06
CA ASP A 774 -25.47 -10.73 20.08
C ASP A 774 -25.14 -11.62 21.30
N GLU A 775 -24.21 -11.23 22.16
CA GLU A 775 -24.11 -11.80 23.49
C GLU A 775 -24.99 -10.97 24.41
N LYS A 776 -26.17 -11.50 24.69
CA LYS A 776 -26.94 -11.12 25.86
C LYS A 776 -26.44 -11.88 27.08
#